data_3dbc20b90eebceb6f524039278d61fa2
#
_entry.id   3dbc20b90eebceb6f524039278d61fa2
#
_cell.length_a   1.000
_cell.length_b   1.000
_cell.length_c   1.000
_cell.angle_alpha   90.00
_cell.angle_beta   90.00
_cell.angle_gamma   90.00
#
_symmetry.space_group_name_H-M   'P 1'
#
loop_
_entity.id
_entity.type
_entity.pdbx_description
1 polymer ?
#
loop_
_entity_poly.entity_id
_entity_poly.type
_entity_poly.pdbx_seq_one_letter_code
_entity_poly.pdbx_strand_id
1 'polypeptide(L)'
;MIVDPNYQKELEKYENPVPSREFILQTIRNYDAPMSREELLEAFHLYDEERQEAVRRRLRAMENDGQLVFTKKKRYALPEKMDLIKGTVIGHRDGYGFLQVEGDDDWFIPNSQMIRVMHGDFVLAQPNGIDRRGRKEVRIVRVLEARKKQIVGRFFTESGINYVVPDDSRINQDILIPEEHRLGARMGQVVVVELQPRKADFKRPVGVITEILGDNLAPGMEIEIALRNHDIPHIWPEGVEKQVRQFSEEVPEEAKIGRVDLRDLPLVTIDGESARDFDDAVFCQKESNGWRLWVAIADVSYYVRPKTALDLEAQQRGNSVYFPNRVIPMLPEVLSNGLCSLNPQVDRLCLVAEMAVSESGKLLGYKFYEAVMNSYARLTYTKVWNILEGDEALRERYFYLVPHLEELHAMYKVLLNTRHQRGAIEFETVENQFIFNPQGRIERIEPVIRNDAHKIIEECMILANIASARFVEEANEPALFRIHAQPSEEKLTSFRTFLKECGLFLNGGLRPTPKDYAELLEQVKERPDAELIQTMLLRSLKQAVYSPDNEGHFGLALTEYAHFTSPIRRYPDLLLHRAIKYLIEKGKGNKRHYTDGGGYHYQLDDMDIFGEKCSATERRADEATREVADWLKCEYMQDHIGEVFDGVISSVTGFGLFVKLNELLIDGLVHISTLDNGYYHFDSDRQRLVGENGVMYRLGDPVRVKVIGVNLDDKKIDFVLMTSLRKARGEGKTAKKKAKEEKPVFKEVKIKNARTKSINKKSSKSKY
;
A
#
# COMPACT_ATOMS: atom_id res chain seq x y z
N MET A 1 20.54 48.81 5.76
CA MET A 1 21.06 47.52 6.28
C MET A 1 20.02 46.46 6.00
N ILE A 2 20.36 45.48 5.23
CA ILE A 2 19.47 44.32 5.06
C ILE A 2 19.62 43.48 6.35
N VAL A 3 18.59 43.42 7.14
CA VAL A 3 18.58 42.67 8.42
C VAL A 3 18.13 41.24 8.15
N ASP A 4 18.86 40.24 8.65
CA ASP A 4 18.47 38.82 8.58
C ASP A 4 17.13 38.64 9.30
N PRO A 5 16.05 38.25 8.60
CA PRO A 5 14.72 38.09 9.20
C PRO A 5 14.67 36.95 10.24
N ASN A 6 15.63 36.01 10.20
CA ASN A 6 15.71 34.88 11.12
C ASN A 6 16.76 35.08 12.23
N TYR A 7 17.33 36.26 12.37
CA TYR A 7 18.41 36.54 13.34
C TYR A 7 18.04 36.18 14.78
N GLN A 8 16.79 36.43 15.19
CA GLN A 8 16.35 36.09 16.54
C GLN A 8 16.29 34.55 16.78
N LYS A 9 15.86 33.78 15.79
CA LYS A 9 15.88 32.33 15.85
C LYS A 9 17.28 31.72 15.90
N GLU A 10 18.25 32.40 15.28
CA GLU A 10 19.67 32.03 15.35
C GLU A 10 20.29 32.38 16.72
N LEU A 11 19.88 33.50 17.34
CA LEU A 11 20.27 33.88 18.69
C LEU A 11 19.79 32.90 19.76
N GLU A 12 18.61 32.28 19.58
CA GLU A 12 18.11 31.25 20.49
C GLU A 12 18.89 29.93 20.41
N LYS A 13 19.59 29.70 19.29
CA LYS A 13 20.33 28.44 19.05
C LYS A 13 21.83 28.56 19.29
N TYR A 14 22.40 29.73 19.13
CA TYR A 14 23.86 29.95 19.14
C TYR A 14 24.24 31.20 19.91
N GLU A 15 25.26 31.10 20.74
CA GLU A 15 25.81 32.25 21.50
C GLU A 15 26.36 33.34 20.58
N ASN A 16 26.97 32.96 19.45
CA ASN A 16 27.50 33.85 18.41
C ASN A 16 26.83 33.58 17.07
N PRO A 17 25.61 34.12 16.83
CA PRO A 17 24.86 33.82 15.62
C PRO A 17 25.54 34.37 14.37
N VAL A 18 25.48 33.54 13.31
CA VAL A 18 25.91 33.94 11.96
C VAL A 18 24.68 33.99 11.04
N PRO A 19 24.74 34.67 9.88
CA PRO A 19 23.60 34.80 8.98
C PRO A 19 22.89 33.48 8.70
N SER A 20 21.54 33.47 8.77
CA SER A 20 20.73 32.31 8.51
C SER A 20 20.94 31.76 7.09
N ARG A 21 20.63 30.50 6.86
CA ARG A 21 20.74 29.86 5.52
C ARG A 21 19.92 30.64 4.49
N GLU A 22 18.70 30.99 4.85
CA GLU A 22 17.75 31.74 4.01
C GLU A 22 18.31 33.11 3.65
N PHE A 23 18.94 33.81 4.61
CA PHE A 23 19.52 35.10 4.37
C PHE A 23 20.75 35.03 3.47
N ILE A 24 21.58 34.00 3.60
CA ILE A 24 22.71 33.73 2.68
C ILE A 24 22.20 33.49 1.26
N LEU A 25 21.18 32.65 1.10
CA LEU A 25 20.59 32.38 -0.23
C LEU A 25 19.98 33.62 -0.85
N GLN A 26 19.27 34.43 -0.06
CA GLN A 26 18.67 35.68 -0.52
C GLN A 26 19.73 36.70 -0.92
N THR A 27 20.85 36.77 -0.19
CA THR A 27 21.97 37.68 -0.52
C THR A 27 22.59 37.31 -1.86
N ILE A 28 22.87 36.02 -2.10
CA ILE A 28 23.40 35.55 -3.40
C ILE A 28 22.38 35.74 -4.53
N ARG A 29 21.07 35.56 -4.24
CA ARG A 29 20.01 35.80 -5.21
C ARG A 29 19.93 37.27 -5.63
N ASN A 30 20.00 38.17 -4.66
CA ASN A 30 19.96 39.63 -4.88
C ASN A 30 21.20 40.17 -5.58
N TYR A 31 22.38 39.57 -5.35
CA TYR A 31 23.62 39.94 -6.02
C TYR A 31 23.66 39.55 -7.50
N ASP A 32 22.79 38.60 -7.88
CA ASP A 32 22.59 38.10 -9.25
C ASP A 32 23.83 37.50 -9.94
N ALA A 33 24.85 37.15 -9.16
CA ALA A 33 26.06 36.50 -9.63
C ALA A 33 26.69 35.63 -8.52
N PRO A 34 27.55 34.64 -8.86
CA PRO A 34 28.27 33.86 -7.86
C PRO A 34 29.14 34.73 -6.99
N MET A 35 29.10 34.54 -5.67
CA MET A 35 29.86 35.33 -4.67
C MET A 35 31.00 34.50 -4.08
N SER A 36 32.16 35.14 -3.85
CA SER A 36 33.22 34.52 -3.07
C SER A 36 32.89 34.54 -1.57
N ARG A 37 33.64 33.77 -0.77
CA ARG A 37 33.46 33.80 0.67
C ARG A 37 33.75 35.20 1.24
N GLU A 38 34.79 35.84 0.72
CA GLU A 38 35.22 37.18 1.12
C GLU A 38 34.12 38.21 0.84
N GLU A 39 33.51 38.18 -0.34
CA GLU A 39 32.38 39.05 -0.71
C GLU A 39 31.15 38.81 0.18
N LEU A 40 30.89 37.57 0.56
CA LEU A 40 29.80 37.25 1.50
C LEU A 40 30.08 37.76 2.91
N LEU A 41 31.32 37.60 3.41
CA LEU A 41 31.72 38.10 4.72
C LEU A 41 31.64 39.63 4.78
N GLU A 42 32.04 40.31 3.71
CA GLU A 42 31.92 41.77 3.58
C GLU A 42 30.44 42.19 3.53
N ALA A 43 29.61 41.51 2.78
CA ALA A 43 28.16 41.78 2.69
C ALA A 43 27.44 41.61 4.04
N PHE A 44 27.94 40.71 4.89
CA PHE A 44 27.42 40.47 6.24
C PHE A 44 28.12 41.28 7.33
N HIS A 45 29.14 42.08 7.00
CA HIS A 45 29.97 42.86 7.94
C HIS A 45 30.60 42.02 9.06
N LEU A 46 31.10 40.83 8.71
CA LEU A 46 31.72 39.90 9.65
C LEU A 46 33.25 39.95 9.56
N TYR A 47 33.86 40.61 10.55
CA TYR A 47 35.30 40.86 10.56
C TYR A 47 36.06 40.04 11.61
N ASP A 48 35.36 39.38 12.54
CA ASP A 48 35.97 38.54 13.57
C ASP A 48 36.21 37.11 13.07
N GLU A 49 37.33 36.49 13.46
CA GLU A 49 37.76 35.18 12.97
C GLU A 49 36.78 34.06 13.37
N GLU A 50 36.14 34.13 14.54
CA GLU A 50 35.24 33.10 15.05
C GLU A 50 33.98 33.00 14.19
N ARG A 51 33.32 34.11 13.90
CA ARG A 51 32.15 34.14 13.02
C ARG A 51 32.50 33.86 11.57
N GLN A 52 33.66 34.26 11.09
CA GLN A 52 34.13 33.90 9.75
C GLN A 52 34.27 32.38 9.60
N GLU A 53 34.82 31.70 10.61
CA GLU A 53 34.92 30.22 10.61
C GLU A 53 33.54 29.56 10.71
N ALA A 54 32.63 30.13 11.50
CA ALA A 54 31.25 29.61 11.58
C ALA A 54 30.50 29.77 10.24
N VAL A 55 30.65 30.89 9.54
CA VAL A 55 30.11 31.08 8.17
C VAL A 55 30.75 30.08 7.21
N ARG A 56 32.05 29.84 7.28
CA ARG A 56 32.73 28.83 6.44
C ARG A 56 32.11 27.44 6.63
N ARG A 57 31.87 27.06 7.88
CA ARG A 57 31.21 25.76 8.19
C ARG A 57 29.78 25.71 7.66
N ARG A 58 29.02 26.82 7.81
CA ARG A 58 27.64 26.92 7.30
C ARG A 58 27.59 26.84 5.77
N LEU A 59 28.43 27.55 5.07
CA LEU A 59 28.55 27.50 3.60
C LEU A 59 28.90 26.09 3.11
N ARG A 60 29.81 25.41 3.83
CA ARG A 60 30.15 24.02 3.50
C ARG A 60 28.98 23.04 3.76
N ALA A 61 28.22 23.27 4.82
CA ALA A 61 27.00 22.50 5.07
C ALA A 61 25.95 22.75 3.99
N MET A 62 25.70 24.02 3.63
CA MET A 62 24.79 24.39 2.56
C MET A 62 25.22 23.86 1.18
N GLU A 63 26.54 23.78 0.96
CA GLU A 63 27.06 23.10 -0.23
C GLU A 63 26.80 21.61 -0.18
N ASN A 64 27.05 20.95 0.95
CA ASN A 64 26.76 19.51 1.10
C ASN A 64 25.28 19.20 0.91
N ASP A 65 24.39 20.02 1.44
CA ASP A 65 22.93 19.89 1.30
C ASP A 65 22.41 20.34 -0.08
N GLY A 66 23.33 20.72 -1.01
CA GLY A 66 22.99 21.15 -2.36
C GLY A 66 22.20 22.47 -2.47
N GLN A 67 22.17 23.26 -1.40
CA GLN A 67 21.59 24.62 -1.41
C GLN A 67 22.48 25.61 -2.15
N LEU A 68 23.79 25.35 -2.16
CA LEU A 68 24.79 26.13 -2.89
C LEU A 68 25.68 25.22 -3.74
N VAL A 69 26.27 25.79 -4.79
CA VAL A 69 27.32 25.16 -5.60
C VAL A 69 28.59 25.92 -5.51
N PHE A 70 29.69 25.28 -5.09
CA PHE A 70 31.00 25.87 -5.12
C PHE A 70 31.66 25.69 -6.49
N THR A 71 31.85 26.77 -7.22
CA THR A 71 32.34 26.76 -8.60
C THR A 71 33.86 26.57 -8.69
N LYS A 72 34.36 26.17 -9.86
CA LYS A 72 35.81 26.10 -10.14
C LYS A 72 36.53 27.43 -9.91
N LYS A 73 35.81 28.53 -9.98
CA LYS A 73 36.33 29.89 -9.71
C LYS A 73 36.32 30.27 -8.22
N LYS A 74 36.09 29.28 -7.32
CA LYS A 74 36.03 29.45 -5.86
C LYS A 74 34.91 30.43 -5.40
N ARG A 75 33.75 30.38 -6.06
CA ARG A 75 32.57 31.19 -5.76
C ARG A 75 31.39 30.33 -5.47
N TYR A 76 30.47 30.77 -4.60
CA TYR A 76 29.20 30.14 -4.29
C TYR A 76 28.13 30.68 -5.22
N ALA A 77 27.36 29.76 -5.83
CA ALA A 77 26.26 30.05 -6.74
C ALA A 77 25.02 29.31 -6.32
N LEU A 78 23.85 29.80 -6.71
CA LEU A 78 22.59 29.07 -6.56
C LEU A 78 22.49 28.01 -7.67
N PRO A 79 22.10 26.77 -7.34
CA PRO A 79 21.92 25.67 -8.32
C PRO A 79 21.00 26.08 -9.49
N GLU A 80 19.90 26.77 -9.19
CA GLU A 80 18.90 27.22 -10.15
C GLU A 80 19.50 28.16 -11.22
N LYS A 81 20.47 28.99 -10.86
CA LYS A 81 21.19 29.91 -11.80
C LYS A 81 22.25 29.19 -12.64
N MET A 82 22.49 27.92 -12.35
CA MET A 82 23.43 27.09 -13.09
C MET A 82 22.72 26.00 -13.92
N ASP A 83 21.40 26.12 -14.11
CA ASP A 83 20.56 25.11 -14.75
C ASP A 83 20.73 23.72 -14.12
N LEU A 84 20.85 23.68 -12.77
CA LEU A 84 20.98 22.42 -12.02
C LEU A 84 19.65 22.02 -11.40
N ILE A 85 19.30 20.77 -11.54
CA ILE A 85 18.09 20.15 -10.98
C ILE A 85 18.45 19.14 -9.89
N LYS A 86 17.57 18.99 -8.91
CA LYS A 86 17.68 18.00 -7.85
C LYS A 86 16.63 16.94 -8.04
N GLY A 87 16.95 15.72 -7.67
CA GLY A 87 15.98 14.64 -7.72
C GLY A 87 16.55 13.34 -7.19
N THR A 88 15.66 12.35 -7.09
CA THR A 88 15.97 10.99 -6.67
C THR A 88 16.22 10.09 -7.87
N VAL A 89 17.29 9.33 -7.81
CA VAL A 89 17.66 8.37 -8.88
C VAL A 89 16.77 7.14 -8.80
N ILE A 90 16.05 6.87 -9.87
CA ILE A 90 15.32 5.61 -10.07
C ILE A 90 16.11 4.77 -11.08
N GLY A 91 16.77 3.71 -10.62
CA GLY A 91 17.51 2.80 -11.48
C GLY A 91 16.61 1.89 -12.30
N HIS A 92 17.13 1.39 -13.41
CA HIS A 92 16.47 0.39 -14.23
C HIS A 92 17.42 -0.80 -14.44
N ARG A 93 16.89 -2.02 -14.48
CA ARG A 93 17.67 -3.27 -14.62
C ARG A 93 18.59 -3.30 -15.86
N ASP A 94 18.22 -2.59 -16.92
CA ASP A 94 19.02 -2.51 -18.14
C ASP A 94 20.19 -1.51 -18.04
N GLY A 95 20.42 -0.95 -16.82
CA GLY A 95 21.57 -0.12 -16.50
C GLY A 95 21.40 1.39 -16.72
N TYR A 96 20.31 1.83 -17.30
CA TYR A 96 19.92 3.24 -17.32
C TYR A 96 19.07 3.58 -16.10
N GLY A 97 18.69 4.84 -15.94
CA GLY A 97 17.79 5.26 -14.87
C GLY A 97 17.01 6.51 -15.25
N PHE A 98 16.25 6.98 -14.27
CA PHE A 98 15.50 8.22 -14.35
C PHE A 98 15.81 9.07 -13.12
N LEU A 99 15.81 10.37 -13.27
CA LEU A 99 15.85 11.33 -12.19
C LEU A 99 14.43 11.81 -11.96
N GLN A 100 13.85 11.39 -10.85
CA GLN A 100 12.54 11.84 -10.41
C GLN A 100 12.68 13.23 -9.79
N VAL A 101 12.02 14.21 -10.38
CA VAL A 101 12.03 15.62 -9.96
C VAL A 101 10.64 16.01 -9.50
N GLU A 102 10.55 16.66 -8.35
CA GLU A 102 9.27 17.10 -7.83
C GLU A 102 8.65 18.17 -8.73
N GLY A 103 7.42 17.92 -9.20
CA GLY A 103 6.68 18.87 -10.04
C GLY A 103 7.08 18.92 -11.52
N ASP A 104 7.95 18.05 -12.00
CA ASP A 104 8.36 17.94 -13.42
C ASP A 104 8.30 16.46 -13.88
N ASP A 105 8.39 16.24 -15.19
CA ASP A 105 8.55 14.92 -15.77
C ASP A 105 9.91 14.30 -15.37
N ASP A 106 9.97 12.97 -15.30
CA ASP A 106 11.20 12.23 -15.02
C ASP A 106 12.25 12.44 -16.13
N TRP A 107 13.48 12.75 -15.73
CA TRP A 107 14.60 12.94 -16.64
C TRP A 107 15.41 11.67 -16.83
N PHE A 108 15.80 11.37 -18.05
CA PHE A 108 16.56 10.18 -18.41
C PHE A 108 18.02 10.26 -17.94
N ILE A 109 18.51 9.22 -17.25
CA ILE A 109 19.89 9.04 -16.83
C ILE A 109 20.51 7.91 -17.69
N PRO A 110 21.46 8.19 -18.59
CA PRO A 110 22.09 7.15 -19.40
C PRO A 110 22.99 6.23 -18.57
N ASN A 111 23.22 5.00 -19.06
CA ASN A 111 24.05 3.98 -18.40
C ASN A 111 25.42 4.52 -17.96
N SER A 112 26.05 5.38 -18.77
CA SER A 112 27.35 5.98 -18.44
C SER A 112 27.32 6.87 -17.19
N GLN A 113 26.19 7.42 -16.85
CA GLN A 113 25.98 8.23 -15.64
C GLN A 113 25.55 7.37 -14.46
N MET A 114 24.78 6.31 -14.69
CA MET A 114 24.33 5.38 -13.63
C MET A 114 25.50 4.67 -12.93
N ILE A 115 26.66 4.53 -13.55
CA ILE A 115 27.89 4.02 -12.91
C ILE A 115 28.30 4.87 -11.70
N ARG A 116 27.92 6.16 -11.68
CA ARG A 116 28.32 7.16 -10.66
C ARG A 116 27.36 7.25 -9.50
N VAL A 117 26.16 6.71 -9.66
CA VAL A 117 25.02 6.80 -8.71
C VAL A 117 24.38 5.45 -8.54
N MET A 118 23.48 5.35 -7.58
CA MET A 118 22.70 4.14 -7.31
C MET A 118 21.23 4.50 -7.21
N HIS A 119 20.36 3.51 -7.45
CA HIS A 119 18.93 3.69 -7.19
C HIS A 119 18.68 4.17 -5.75
N GLY A 120 17.90 5.23 -5.60
CA GLY A 120 17.59 5.85 -4.31
C GLY A 120 18.56 6.94 -3.87
N ASP A 121 19.66 7.20 -4.59
CA ASP A 121 20.52 8.36 -4.32
C ASP A 121 19.76 9.67 -4.63
N PHE A 122 19.85 10.65 -3.74
CA PHE A 122 19.40 12.00 -4.01
C PHE A 122 20.56 12.81 -4.59
N VAL A 123 20.37 13.36 -5.78
CA VAL A 123 21.48 13.92 -6.56
C VAL A 123 21.21 15.31 -7.09
N LEU A 124 22.30 16.01 -7.40
CA LEU A 124 22.32 17.22 -8.19
C LEU A 124 22.75 16.85 -9.62
N ALA A 125 21.92 17.20 -10.60
CA ALA A 125 22.14 16.89 -11.99
C ALA A 125 22.04 18.14 -12.89
N GLN A 126 22.65 18.07 -14.05
CA GLN A 126 22.62 19.13 -15.06
C GLN A 126 21.87 18.62 -16.30
N PRO A 127 20.89 19.36 -16.83
CA PRO A 127 20.29 19.09 -18.13
C PRO A 127 21.35 18.89 -19.21
N ASN A 128 21.22 17.83 -20.01
CA ASN A 128 22.19 17.45 -21.05
C ASN A 128 21.54 17.32 -22.43
N GLY A 129 20.42 18.03 -22.66
CA GLY A 129 19.68 18.02 -23.91
C GLY A 129 18.59 16.94 -24.00
N ILE A 130 18.29 16.51 -25.22
CA ILE A 130 17.25 15.51 -25.50
C ILE A 130 17.93 14.34 -26.22
N ASP A 131 17.65 13.13 -25.81
CA ASP A 131 18.15 11.92 -26.43
C ASP A 131 17.51 11.65 -27.80
N ARG A 132 18.00 10.61 -28.52
CA ARG A 132 17.47 10.23 -29.84
C ARG A 132 16.01 9.75 -29.85
N ARG A 133 15.45 9.49 -28.66
CA ARG A 133 14.06 9.05 -28.45
C ARG A 133 13.16 10.19 -27.94
N GLY A 134 13.68 11.41 -27.89
CA GLY A 134 12.92 12.58 -27.45
C GLY A 134 12.83 12.76 -25.91
N ARG A 135 13.62 12.01 -25.11
CA ARG A 135 13.59 12.10 -23.65
C ARG A 135 14.57 13.16 -23.16
N LYS A 136 14.18 13.99 -22.19
CA LYS A 136 15.05 14.94 -21.49
C LYS A 136 16.18 14.16 -20.79
N GLU A 137 17.44 14.41 -21.12
CA GLU A 137 18.62 13.71 -20.56
C GLU A 137 19.32 14.55 -19.52
N VAL A 138 19.87 13.91 -18.48
CA VAL A 138 20.70 14.57 -17.46
C VAL A 138 22.10 13.98 -17.33
N ARG A 139 23.01 14.82 -16.88
CA ARG A 139 24.35 14.45 -16.42
C ARG A 139 24.43 14.64 -14.91
N ILE A 140 24.86 13.61 -14.19
CA ILE A 140 25.05 13.67 -12.74
C ILE A 140 26.25 14.56 -12.41
N VAL A 141 26.00 15.55 -11.56
CA VAL A 141 27.02 16.46 -11.05
C VAL A 141 27.58 15.95 -9.74
N ARG A 142 26.70 15.61 -8.78
CA ARG A 142 27.09 15.16 -7.44
C ARG A 142 25.94 14.40 -6.76
N VAL A 143 26.29 13.42 -5.92
CA VAL A 143 25.38 12.82 -4.95
C VAL A 143 25.29 13.76 -3.75
N LEU A 144 24.09 14.19 -3.38
CA LEU A 144 23.80 15.03 -2.22
C LEU A 144 23.60 14.16 -0.99
N GLU A 145 22.77 13.14 -1.15
CA GLU A 145 22.49 12.15 -0.13
C GLU A 145 22.54 10.76 -0.76
N ALA A 146 23.42 9.92 -0.24
CA ALA A 146 23.51 8.56 -0.71
C ALA A 146 22.31 7.75 -0.16
N ARG A 147 21.80 6.82 -0.99
CA ARG A 147 20.81 5.82 -0.54
C ARG A 147 21.24 5.23 0.81
N LYS A 148 20.25 4.78 1.61
CA LYS A 148 20.50 4.00 2.83
C LYS A 148 21.53 2.92 2.58
N LYS A 149 22.42 2.74 3.53
CA LYS A 149 23.66 1.98 3.39
C LYS A 149 23.47 0.48 3.20
N GLN A 150 22.29 -0.09 3.55
CA GLN A 150 22.05 -1.55 3.52
C GLN A 150 21.40 -2.00 2.22
N ILE A 151 21.92 -3.10 1.65
CA ILE A 151 21.42 -3.76 0.44
C ILE A 151 21.35 -5.26 0.71
N VAL A 152 20.24 -5.88 0.32
CA VAL A 152 20.09 -7.34 0.32
C VAL A 152 20.52 -7.89 -1.03
N GLY A 153 21.18 -9.03 -1.02
CA GLY A 153 21.56 -9.70 -2.25
C GLY A 153 22.19 -11.08 -2.03
N ARG A 154 22.53 -11.75 -3.10
CA ARG A 154 23.15 -13.08 -3.06
C ARG A 154 24.66 -12.99 -3.17
N PHE A 155 25.34 -13.70 -2.28
CA PHE A 155 26.79 -13.77 -2.25
C PHE A 155 27.34 -14.80 -3.26
N PHE A 156 28.34 -14.39 -4.02
CA PHE A 156 29.07 -15.22 -4.97
C PHE A 156 30.57 -15.04 -4.83
N THR A 157 31.28 -16.08 -5.19
CA THR A 157 32.75 -16.06 -5.35
C THR A 157 33.11 -16.60 -6.73
N GLU A 158 33.83 -15.81 -7.52
CA GLU A 158 34.28 -16.19 -8.83
C GLU A 158 35.75 -15.77 -9.02
N SER A 159 36.60 -16.72 -9.38
CA SER A 159 38.04 -16.47 -9.57
C SER A 159 38.74 -15.76 -8.40
N GLY A 160 38.30 -16.01 -7.16
CA GLY A 160 38.86 -15.41 -5.95
C GLY A 160 38.34 -14.00 -5.64
N ILE A 161 37.37 -13.50 -6.41
CA ILE A 161 36.69 -12.23 -6.17
C ILE A 161 35.32 -12.53 -5.54
N ASN A 162 35.08 -11.94 -4.35
CA ASN A 162 33.80 -12.03 -3.69
C ASN A 162 32.96 -10.83 -4.07
N TYR A 163 31.70 -11.09 -4.39
CA TYR A 163 30.72 -10.06 -4.71
C TYR A 163 29.31 -10.46 -4.30
N VAL A 164 28.46 -9.48 -4.14
CA VAL A 164 27.03 -9.63 -3.89
C VAL A 164 26.26 -9.07 -5.07
N VAL A 165 25.36 -9.88 -5.63
CA VAL A 165 24.38 -9.46 -6.63
C VAL A 165 23.15 -8.96 -5.87
N PRO A 166 22.79 -7.67 -5.96
CA PRO A 166 21.60 -7.14 -5.30
C PRO A 166 20.32 -7.83 -5.77
N ASP A 167 19.39 -8.10 -4.85
CA ASP A 167 18.07 -8.63 -5.17
C ASP A 167 17.19 -7.57 -5.85
N ASP A 168 17.33 -6.31 -5.45
CA ASP A 168 16.65 -5.18 -6.08
C ASP A 168 17.22 -4.96 -7.49
N SER A 169 16.49 -5.39 -8.51
CA SER A 169 16.89 -5.30 -9.93
C SER A 169 17.14 -3.86 -10.43
N ARG A 170 16.71 -2.84 -9.69
CA ARG A 170 16.99 -1.42 -9.96
C ARG A 170 18.44 -1.07 -9.62
N ILE A 171 19.14 -1.94 -8.86
CA ILE A 171 20.57 -1.84 -8.57
C ILE A 171 21.30 -2.85 -9.46
N ASN A 172 21.77 -2.41 -10.61
CA ASN A 172 22.44 -3.26 -11.58
C ASN A 172 23.95 -3.39 -11.39
N GLN A 173 24.48 -2.93 -10.26
CA GLN A 173 25.91 -2.97 -9.94
C GLN A 173 26.17 -4.03 -8.87
N ASP A 174 27.03 -5.00 -9.17
CA ASP A 174 27.53 -5.94 -8.19
C ASP A 174 28.37 -5.21 -7.14
N ILE A 175 28.21 -5.61 -5.89
CA ILE A 175 28.90 -5.02 -4.73
C ILE A 175 30.10 -5.89 -4.40
N LEU A 176 31.32 -5.36 -4.50
CA LEU A 176 32.53 -6.06 -4.13
C LEU A 176 32.63 -6.24 -2.61
N ILE A 177 32.98 -7.45 -2.16
CA ILE A 177 33.14 -7.79 -0.76
C ILE A 177 34.61 -8.20 -0.52
N PRO A 178 35.39 -7.39 0.21
CA PRO A 178 36.72 -7.82 0.65
C PRO A 178 36.65 -9.10 1.47
N GLU A 179 37.69 -9.96 1.38
CA GLU A 179 37.70 -11.26 2.06
C GLU A 179 37.49 -11.14 3.57
N GLU A 180 38.07 -10.12 4.18
CA GLU A 180 37.95 -9.81 5.62
C GLU A 180 36.52 -9.38 6.03
N HIS A 181 35.67 -9.01 5.06
CA HIS A 181 34.32 -8.49 5.30
C HIS A 181 33.21 -9.44 4.86
N ARG A 182 33.53 -10.68 4.49
CA ARG A 182 32.53 -11.66 4.03
C ARG A 182 31.75 -12.37 5.14
N LEU A 183 32.07 -12.18 6.40
CA LEU A 183 31.41 -12.77 7.58
C LEU A 183 31.23 -14.31 7.49
N GLY A 184 32.06 -15.01 6.69
CA GLY A 184 31.93 -16.45 6.47
C GLY A 184 30.78 -16.87 5.53
N ALA A 185 30.20 -15.93 4.77
CA ALA A 185 29.14 -16.22 3.80
C ALA A 185 29.56 -17.27 2.77
N ARG A 186 28.65 -18.16 2.42
CA ARG A 186 28.82 -19.20 1.41
C ARG A 186 28.12 -18.83 0.10
N MET A 187 28.63 -19.33 -0.99
CA MET A 187 28.07 -19.10 -2.33
C MET A 187 26.58 -19.42 -2.38
N GLY A 188 25.79 -18.50 -2.92
CA GLY A 188 24.33 -18.60 -3.06
C GLY A 188 23.52 -18.15 -1.86
N GLN A 189 24.15 -17.84 -0.72
CA GLN A 189 23.42 -17.33 0.46
C GLN A 189 22.96 -15.90 0.26
N VAL A 190 21.79 -15.60 0.82
CA VAL A 190 21.24 -14.24 0.93
C VAL A 190 21.91 -13.54 2.10
N VAL A 191 22.41 -12.34 1.85
CA VAL A 191 23.15 -11.54 2.83
C VAL A 191 22.70 -10.10 2.80
N VAL A 192 22.90 -9.42 3.93
CA VAL A 192 22.74 -7.97 4.05
C VAL A 192 24.11 -7.34 3.98
N VAL A 193 24.25 -6.35 3.09
CA VAL A 193 25.50 -5.64 2.86
C VAL A 193 25.35 -4.18 3.24
N GLU A 194 26.25 -3.66 4.03
CA GLU A 194 26.42 -2.24 4.27
C GLU A 194 27.45 -1.65 3.31
N LEU A 195 27.03 -0.64 2.53
CA LEU A 195 27.93 0.02 1.58
C LEU A 195 28.98 0.87 2.30
N GLN A 196 30.22 0.76 1.87
CA GLN A 196 31.28 1.66 2.29
C GLN A 196 31.19 2.99 1.55
N PRO A 197 31.61 4.11 2.17
CA PRO A 197 31.69 5.40 1.49
C PRO A 197 32.52 5.29 0.20
N ARG A 198 31.95 5.75 -0.92
CA ARG A 198 32.64 5.69 -2.23
C ARG A 198 33.93 6.52 -2.19
N LYS A 199 35.06 5.85 -2.39
CA LYS A 199 36.33 6.53 -2.68
C LYS A 199 36.34 6.91 -4.16
N ALA A 200 36.84 8.11 -4.48
CA ALA A 200 36.80 8.69 -5.83
C ALA A 200 37.35 7.80 -6.95
N ASP A 201 38.22 6.86 -6.60
CA ASP A 201 38.92 5.99 -7.57
C ASP A 201 38.23 4.64 -7.83
N PHE A 202 37.22 4.26 -7.04
CA PHE A 202 36.52 2.97 -7.21
C PHE A 202 35.29 3.11 -8.11
N LYS A 203 35.32 2.45 -9.26
CA LYS A 203 34.19 2.40 -10.20
C LYS A 203 33.06 1.48 -9.74
N ARG A 204 33.32 0.50 -8.87
CA ARG A 204 32.33 -0.42 -8.32
C ARG A 204 32.08 -0.15 -6.84
N PRO A 205 30.86 -0.33 -6.35
CA PRO A 205 30.56 -0.23 -4.93
C PRO A 205 31.29 -1.32 -4.13
N VAL A 206 31.75 -0.99 -2.94
CA VAL A 206 32.37 -1.92 -2.00
C VAL A 206 31.50 -1.97 -0.75
N GLY A 207 31.30 -3.15 -0.20
CA GLY A 207 30.46 -3.36 0.97
C GLY A 207 31.05 -4.29 2.01
N VAL A 208 30.40 -4.34 3.15
CA VAL A 208 30.66 -5.25 4.25
C VAL A 208 29.40 -6.07 4.50
N ILE A 209 29.51 -7.39 4.57
CA ILE A 209 28.38 -8.23 4.98
C ILE A 209 28.16 -8.02 6.47
N THR A 210 26.97 -7.59 6.85
CA THR A 210 26.57 -7.35 8.23
C THR A 210 25.70 -8.46 8.80
N GLU A 211 24.99 -9.20 7.92
CA GLU A 211 24.10 -10.29 8.30
C GLU A 211 24.03 -11.35 7.21
N ILE A 212 23.94 -12.62 7.59
CA ILE A 212 23.65 -13.75 6.70
C ILE A 212 22.22 -14.20 6.99
N LEU A 213 21.31 -14.03 6.03
CA LEU A 213 19.89 -14.39 6.20
C LEU A 213 19.65 -15.89 6.02
N GLY A 214 20.44 -16.55 5.18
CA GLY A 214 20.35 -18.00 4.94
C GLY A 214 20.35 -18.36 3.45
N ASP A 215 19.83 -19.54 3.14
CA ASP A 215 19.78 -20.04 1.78
C ASP A 215 18.61 -19.39 1.02
N ASN A 216 18.82 -19.04 -0.26
CA ASN A 216 17.87 -18.26 -1.07
C ASN A 216 16.48 -18.90 -1.23
N LEU A 217 16.38 -20.22 -1.17
CA LEU A 217 15.12 -20.96 -1.32
C LEU A 217 14.55 -21.43 0.04
N ALA A 218 15.03 -20.91 1.16
CA ALA A 218 14.47 -21.24 2.46
C ALA A 218 13.06 -20.61 2.60
N PRO A 219 12.05 -21.35 3.09
CA PRO A 219 10.71 -20.81 3.29
C PRO A 219 10.73 -19.55 4.14
N GLY A 220 10.04 -18.48 3.68
CA GLY A 220 10.00 -17.17 4.34
C GLY A 220 11.14 -16.23 3.97
N MET A 221 12.12 -16.67 3.17
CA MET A 221 13.23 -15.82 2.73
C MET A 221 12.76 -14.65 1.86
N GLU A 222 11.73 -14.87 1.08
CA GLU A 222 11.06 -13.85 0.25
C GLU A 222 10.56 -12.68 1.11
N ILE A 223 10.03 -12.96 2.31
CA ILE A 223 9.59 -11.93 3.26
C ILE A 223 10.78 -11.20 3.87
N GLU A 224 11.83 -11.94 4.28
CA GLU A 224 13.04 -11.34 4.84
C GLU A 224 13.73 -10.38 3.85
N ILE A 225 13.73 -10.74 2.57
CA ILE A 225 14.24 -9.90 1.48
C ILE A 225 13.35 -8.66 1.31
N ALA A 226 12.03 -8.85 1.21
CA ALA A 226 11.09 -7.75 1.01
C ALA A 226 11.10 -6.73 2.16
N LEU A 227 11.18 -7.20 3.43
CA LEU A 227 11.27 -6.32 4.60
C LEU A 227 12.43 -5.34 4.50
N ARG A 228 13.58 -5.82 4.03
CA ARG A 228 14.80 -5.00 3.92
C ARG A 228 14.81 -4.14 2.66
N ASN A 229 14.35 -4.68 1.52
CA ASN A 229 14.27 -3.94 0.27
C ASN A 229 13.32 -2.72 0.36
N HIS A 230 12.24 -2.87 1.13
CA HIS A 230 11.25 -1.81 1.36
C HIS A 230 11.45 -1.05 2.67
N ASP A 231 12.57 -1.26 3.39
CA ASP A 231 12.85 -0.60 4.68
C ASP A 231 11.68 -0.71 5.68
N ILE A 232 11.04 -1.87 5.76
CA ILE A 232 9.96 -2.13 6.70
C ILE A 232 10.54 -2.45 8.08
N PRO A 233 10.24 -1.65 9.12
CA PRO A 233 10.69 -1.95 10.48
C PRO A 233 10.10 -3.28 10.98
N HIS A 234 10.93 -4.23 11.37
CA HIS A 234 10.51 -5.57 11.81
C HIS A 234 11.13 -6.00 13.14
N ILE A 235 12.07 -5.23 13.65
CA ILE A 235 12.69 -5.42 14.97
C ILE A 235 12.18 -4.32 15.90
N TRP A 236 11.85 -4.66 17.13
CA TRP A 236 11.42 -3.69 18.12
C TRP A 236 12.62 -2.99 18.78
N PRO A 237 12.64 -1.64 18.81
CA PRO A 237 13.67 -0.91 19.56
C PRO A 237 13.59 -1.18 21.06
N GLU A 238 14.73 -1.13 21.75
CA GLU A 238 14.82 -1.34 23.20
C GLU A 238 13.86 -0.46 24.02
N GLY A 239 13.64 0.79 23.57
CA GLY A 239 12.68 1.70 24.21
C GLY A 239 11.25 1.19 24.18
N VAL A 240 10.84 0.55 23.07
CA VAL A 240 9.53 -0.10 22.93
C VAL A 240 9.44 -1.31 23.85
N GLU A 241 10.45 -2.17 23.87
CA GLU A 241 10.46 -3.34 24.74
C GLU A 241 10.37 -2.97 26.23
N LYS A 242 11.09 -1.92 26.65
CA LYS A 242 11.00 -1.40 28.02
C LYS A 242 9.59 -0.90 28.37
N GLN A 243 8.93 -0.22 27.43
CA GLN A 243 7.58 0.28 27.63
C GLN A 243 6.56 -0.87 27.68
N VAL A 244 6.70 -1.86 26.81
CA VAL A 244 5.84 -3.06 26.75
C VAL A 244 5.87 -3.86 28.04
N ARG A 245 7.04 -4.02 28.68
CA ARG A 245 7.19 -4.74 29.96
C ARG A 245 6.42 -4.11 31.13
N GLN A 246 5.92 -2.88 30.95
CA GLN A 246 5.13 -2.19 31.99
C GLN A 246 3.63 -2.50 31.89
N PHE A 247 3.19 -3.11 30.80
CA PHE A 247 1.78 -3.47 30.63
C PHE A 247 1.47 -4.79 31.35
N SER A 248 0.33 -4.82 32.05
CA SER A 248 -0.29 -6.04 32.58
C SER A 248 -1.02 -6.79 31.46
N GLU A 249 -1.40 -8.02 31.71
CA GLU A 249 -2.23 -8.80 30.77
C GLU A 249 -3.71 -8.35 30.80
N GLU A 250 -4.14 -7.72 31.90
CA GLU A 250 -5.50 -7.25 32.11
C GLU A 250 -5.57 -5.73 32.09
N VAL A 251 -6.75 -5.22 31.75
CA VAL A 251 -7.05 -3.78 31.76
C VAL A 251 -7.07 -3.29 33.20
N PRO A 252 -6.27 -2.29 33.58
CA PRO A 252 -6.23 -1.75 34.93
C PRO A 252 -7.60 -1.18 35.34
N GLU A 253 -8.02 -1.38 36.60
CA GLU A 253 -9.31 -0.89 37.09
C GLU A 253 -9.43 0.65 37.01
N GLU A 254 -8.33 1.36 37.26
CA GLU A 254 -8.27 2.81 37.11
C GLU A 254 -8.55 3.29 35.68
N ALA A 255 -8.22 2.48 34.67
CA ALA A 255 -8.49 2.79 33.27
C ALA A 255 -9.98 2.73 32.90
N LYS A 256 -10.78 2.05 33.70
CA LYS A 256 -12.22 1.89 33.51
C LYS A 256 -13.03 3.05 34.13
N ILE A 257 -12.43 3.81 35.05
CA ILE A 257 -13.09 4.89 35.76
C ILE A 257 -13.51 6.02 34.80
N GLY A 258 -14.78 6.45 34.90
CA GLY A 258 -15.31 7.54 34.09
C GLY A 258 -15.71 7.15 32.66
N ARG A 259 -15.56 5.91 32.28
CA ARG A 259 -16.02 5.36 31.00
C ARG A 259 -17.46 4.85 31.08
N VAL A 260 -18.15 4.87 29.98
CA VAL A 260 -19.49 4.25 29.86
C VAL A 260 -19.36 2.74 29.96
N ASP A 261 -20.17 2.11 30.80
CA ASP A 261 -20.19 0.65 30.93
C ASP A 261 -21.10 0.04 29.86
N LEU A 262 -20.50 -0.70 28.92
CA LEU A 262 -21.21 -1.42 27.86
C LEU A 262 -21.02 -2.95 27.98
N ARG A 263 -20.61 -3.45 29.12
CA ARG A 263 -20.35 -4.88 29.31
C ARG A 263 -21.60 -5.75 29.20
N ASP A 264 -22.77 -5.18 29.46
CA ASP A 264 -24.08 -5.86 29.31
C ASP A 264 -24.66 -5.74 27.87
N LEU A 265 -24.03 -4.92 27.00
CA LEU A 265 -24.44 -4.81 25.60
C LEU A 265 -23.82 -5.97 24.79
N PRO A 266 -24.63 -6.77 24.05
CA PRO A 266 -24.11 -7.96 23.36
C PRO A 266 -23.33 -7.62 22.08
N LEU A 267 -22.26 -6.85 22.26
CA LEU A 267 -21.27 -6.55 21.23
C LEU A 267 -20.53 -7.82 20.81
N VAL A 268 -20.31 -8.00 19.54
CA VAL A 268 -19.58 -9.14 18.96
C VAL A 268 -18.51 -8.69 17.97
N THR A 269 -17.40 -9.41 17.93
CA THR A 269 -16.40 -9.26 16.86
C THR A 269 -16.70 -10.24 15.74
N ILE A 270 -16.57 -9.78 14.47
CA ILE A 270 -16.82 -10.59 13.27
C ILE A 270 -15.66 -10.36 12.30
N ASP A 271 -14.80 -11.38 12.12
CA ASP A 271 -13.59 -11.28 11.31
C ASP A 271 -13.22 -12.63 10.67
N GLY A 272 -12.09 -12.72 9.99
CA GLY A 272 -11.58 -13.97 9.43
C GLY A 272 -11.19 -14.99 10.50
N GLU A 273 -11.11 -16.26 10.12
CA GLU A 273 -10.80 -17.38 11.03
C GLU A 273 -9.43 -17.25 11.70
N SER A 274 -8.46 -16.69 11.00
CA SER A 274 -7.07 -16.52 11.45
C SER A 274 -6.79 -15.20 12.18
N ALA A 275 -7.73 -14.26 12.20
CA ALA A 275 -7.57 -12.96 12.84
C ALA A 275 -7.35 -13.08 14.35
N ARG A 276 -6.48 -12.23 14.91
CA ARG A 276 -6.16 -12.15 16.35
C ARG A 276 -6.24 -10.72 16.89
N ASP A 277 -6.17 -9.74 16.01
CA ASP A 277 -6.15 -8.29 16.28
C ASP A 277 -7.53 -7.70 15.96
N PHE A 278 -8.50 -7.93 16.88
CA PHE A 278 -9.87 -7.47 16.70
C PHE A 278 -9.98 -5.98 17.02
N ASP A 279 -9.99 -5.16 15.98
CA ASP A 279 -10.14 -3.71 16.08
C ASP A 279 -11.56 -3.29 16.47
N ASP A 280 -12.59 -4.00 15.99
CA ASP A 280 -13.99 -3.59 16.05
C ASP A 280 -14.92 -4.65 16.62
N ALA A 281 -15.93 -4.16 17.32
CA ALA A 281 -17.10 -4.94 17.71
C ALA A 281 -18.37 -4.15 17.41
N VAL A 282 -19.42 -4.85 17.00
CA VAL A 282 -20.66 -4.25 16.54
C VAL A 282 -21.87 -4.80 17.30
N PHE A 283 -22.87 -3.94 17.45
CA PHE A 283 -24.19 -4.30 17.93
C PHE A 283 -25.23 -3.39 17.25
N CYS A 284 -26.36 -3.96 16.90
CA CYS A 284 -27.46 -3.25 16.25
C CYS A 284 -28.79 -3.56 16.94
N GLN A 285 -29.59 -2.53 17.11
CA GLN A 285 -30.94 -2.64 17.67
C GLN A 285 -31.94 -1.90 16.79
N LYS A 286 -33.06 -2.55 16.47
CA LYS A 286 -34.18 -1.90 15.78
C LYS A 286 -34.84 -0.88 16.66
N GLU A 287 -35.10 0.31 16.10
CA GLU A 287 -35.88 1.40 16.73
C GLU A 287 -37.12 1.75 15.87
N SER A 288 -38.03 2.61 16.38
CA SER A 288 -39.26 2.97 15.68
C SER A 288 -39.02 3.61 14.29
N ASN A 289 -37.90 4.31 14.10
CA ASN A 289 -37.61 5.07 12.89
C ASN A 289 -36.36 4.55 12.17
N GLY A 290 -35.96 3.30 12.43
CA GLY A 290 -34.74 2.73 11.83
C GLY A 290 -33.96 1.87 12.80
N TRP A 291 -32.67 2.10 12.93
CA TRP A 291 -31.77 1.32 13.77
C TRP A 291 -30.87 2.23 14.60
N ARG A 292 -30.45 1.72 15.76
CA ARG A 292 -29.31 2.22 16.51
C ARG A 292 -28.16 1.23 16.35
N LEU A 293 -27.04 1.73 15.88
CA LEU A 293 -25.83 0.97 15.65
C LEU A 293 -24.74 1.43 16.62
N TRP A 294 -24.13 0.49 17.31
CA TRP A 294 -22.90 0.70 18.09
C TRP A 294 -21.72 0.08 17.35
N VAL A 295 -20.71 0.89 17.08
CA VAL A 295 -19.42 0.46 16.57
C VAL A 295 -18.39 0.81 17.64
N ALA A 296 -17.93 -0.21 18.36
CA ALA A 296 -16.93 -0.08 19.40
C ALA A 296 -15.56 -0.44 18.82
N ILE A 297 -14.63 0.53 18.87
CA ILE A 297 -13.28 0.37 18.33
C ILE A 297 -12.30 0.33 19.48
N ALA A 298 -11.31 -0.56 19.40
CA ALA A 298 -10.24 -0.71 20.38
C ALA A 298 -9.58 0.63 20.72
N ASP A 299 -9.53 1.00 22.00
CA ASP A 299 -8.93 2.26 22.45
C ASP A 299 -7.40 2.17 22.56
N VAL A 300 -6.74 2.06 21.40
CA VAL A 300 -5.29 2.01 21.30
C VAL A 300 -4.63 3.27 21.85
N SER A 301 -5.29 4.44 21.72
CA SER A 301 -4.75 5.71 22.17
C SER A 301 -4.56 5.81 23.67
N TYR A 302 -5.25 4.98 24.45
CA TYR A 302 -5.03 4.87 25.88
C TYR A 302 -3.65 4.32 26.21
N TYR A 303 -3.17 3.33 25.48
CA TYR A 303 -1.88 2.64 25.69
C TYR A 303 -0.74 3.31 24.93
N VAL A 304 -0.96 3.72 23.70
CA VAL A 304 0.03 4.35 22.83
C VAL A 304 -0.09 5.87 22.93
N ARG A 305 0.64 6.44 23.89
CA ARG A 305 0.60 7.89 24.17
C ARG A 305 1.48 8.67 23.19
N PRO A 306 1.08 9.89 22.79
CA PRO A 306 1.87 10.72 21.89
C PRO A 306 3.31 10.91 22.36
N LYS A 307 4.26 10.82 21.43
CA LYS A 307 5.70 11.05 21.65
C LYS A 307 6.41 9.99 22.53
N THR A 308 5.75 8.90 22.90
CA THR A 308 6.40 7.75 23.57
C THR A 308 7.17 6.89 22.57
N ALA A 309 7.99 5.95 23.08
CA ALA A 309 8.73 5.03 22.22
C ALA A 309 7.79 4.19 21.33
N LEU A 310 6.66 3.72 21.88
CA LEU A 310 5.61 3.03 21.13
C LEU A 310 5.02 3.90 20.02
N ASP A 311 4.73 5.16 20.30
CA ASP A 311 4.16 6.08 19.32
C ASP A 311 5.14 6.38 18.18
N LEU A 312 6.40 6.64 18.50
CA LEU A 312 7.44 6.91 17.51
C LEU A 312 7.66 5.71 16.59
N GLU A 313 7.64 4.50 17.14
CA GLU A 313 7.75 3.27 16.35
C GLU A 313 6.49 3.03 15.49
N ALA A 314 5.29 3.24 16.04
CA ALA A 314 4.05 3.15 15.29
C ALA A 314 4.02 4.14 14.11
N GLN A 315 4.55 5.34 14.29
CA GLN A 315 4.73 6.31 13.19
C GLN A 315 5.69 5.82 12.12
N GLN A 316 6.79 5.15 12.49
CA GLN A 316 7.76 4.62 11.53
C GLN A 316 7.19 3.46 10.72
N ARG A 317 6.40 2.61 11.36
CA ARG A 317 5.70 1.51 10.71
C ARG A 317 4.54 2.01 9.85
N GLY A 318 3.76 2.96 10.36
CA GLY A 318 2.60 3.57 9.71
C GLY A 318 1.37 2.66 9.65
N ASN A 319 1.59 1.39 9.37
CA ASN A 319 0.56 0.35 9.33
C ASN A 319 1.16 -1.04 9.55
N SER A 320 0.30 -2.01 9.90
CA SER A 320 0.66 -3.43 9.86
C SER A 320 0.80 -3.89 8.41
N VAL A 321 1.72 -4.83 8.15
CA VAL A 321 1.96 -5.39 6.81
C VAL A 321 1.57 -6.86 6.83
N TYR A 322 0.61 -7.24 5.97
CA TYR A 322 0.03 -8.59 5.92
C TYR A 322 0.60 -9.36 4.73
N PHE A 323 1.68 -10.10 4.96
CA PHE A 323 2.18 -11.07 3.99
C PHE A 323 1.31 -12.34 3.99
N PRO A 324 1.30 -13.13 2.94
CA PRO A 324 0.42 -14.31 2.83
C PRO A 324 0.50 -15.31 3.99
N ASN A 325 1.65 -15.45 4.64
CA ASN A 325 1.88 -16.38 5.76
C ASN A 325 2.46 -15.73 7.03
N ARG A 326 2.61 -14.40 7.06
CA ARG A 326 3.21 -13.66 8.18
C ARG A 326 2.69 -12.23 8.26
N VAL A 327 2.45 -11.75 9.47
CA VAL A 327 2.10 -10.35 9.73
C VAL A 327 3.28 -9.65 10.40
N ILE A 328 3.61 -8.44 9.91
CA ILE A 328 4.50 -7.51 10.60
C ILE A 328 3.62 -6.45 11.24
N PRO A 329 3.35 -6.51 12.54
CA PRO A 329 2.36 -5.65 13.17
C PRO A 329 2.89 -4.23 13.40
N MET A 330 1.98 -3.24 13.34
CA MET A 330 2.30 -1.85 13.70
C MET A 330 2.60 -1.71 15.19
N LEU A 331 1.94 -2.49 16.04
CA LEU A 331 2.08 -2.49 17.49
C LEU A 331 2.57 -3.86 17.99
N PRO A 332 3.32 -3.93 19.11
CA PRO A 332 3.70 -5.20 19.72
C PRO A 332 2.50 -6.09 20.05
N GLU A 333 2.68 -7.41 19.95
CA GLU A 333 1.59 -8.39 20.10
C GLU A 333 0.86 -8.32 21.44
N VAL A 334 1.54 -7.91 22.51
CA VAL A 334 0.91 -7.69 23.83
C VAL A 334 -0.21 -6.64 23.75
N LEU A 335 -0.10 -5.70 22.84
CA LEU A 335 -1.15 -4.71 22.53
C LEU A 335 -2.05 -5.19 21.41
N SER A 336 -1.49 -5.51 20.23
CA SER A 336 -2.29 -5.80 19.03
C SER A 336 -3.16 -7.05 19.18
N ASN A 337 -2.65 -8.13 19.79
CA ASN A 337 -3.39 -9.37 20.01
C ASN A 337 -3.93 -9.49 21.44
N GLY A 338 -3.39 -8.69 22.38
CA GLY A 338 -3.68 -8.70 23.81
C GLY A 338 -4.64 -7.60 24.24
N LEU A 339 -4.09 -6.55 24.90
CA LEU A 339 -4.87 -5.50 25.57
C LEU A 339 -5.77 -4.67 24.67
N CYS A 340 -5.35 -4.41 23.43
CA CYS A 340 -6.17 -3.66 22.49
C CYS A 340 -7.19 -4.54 21.76
N SER A 341 -6.84 -5.80 21.43
CA SER A 341 -7.75 -6.70 20.75
C SER A 341 -9.03 -6.95 21.54
N LEU A 342 -10.19 -6.75 20.90
CA LEU A 342 -11.51 -6.93 21.53
C LEU A 342 -11.85 -8.41 21.71
N ASN A 343 -10.98 -9.13 22.41
CA ASN A 343 -11.11 -10.56 22.69
C ASN A 343 -12.41 -10.88 23.46
N PRO A 344 -13.04 -12.04 23.22
CA PRO A 344 -14.29 -12.39 23.88
C PRO A 344 -14.13 -12.65 25.37
N GLN A 345 -15.15 -12.29 26.13
CA GLN A 345 -15.32 -12.58 27.55
C GLN A 345 -14.25 -11.95 28.46
N VAL A 346 -13.62 -10.87 28.02
CA VAL A 346 -12.71 -10.06 28.84
C VAL A 346 -13.03 -8.58 28.68
N ASP A 347 -12.75 -7.80 29.73
CA ASP A 347 -12.96 -6.35 29.67
C ASP A 347 -11.95 -5.72 28.72
N ARG A 348 -12.44 -4.83 27.85
CA ARG A 348 -11.61 -4.05 26.91
C ARG A 348 -12.04 -2.60 26.88
N LEU A 349 -11.05 -1.71 26.74
CA LEU A 349 -11.28 -0.29 26.54
C LEU A 349 -11.61 -0.04 25.08
N CYS A 350 -12.64 0.76 24.83
CA CYS A 350 -13.04 1.11 23.47
C CYS A 350 -13.46 2.58 23.35
N LEU A 351 -13.38 3.10 22.14
CA LEU A 351 -13.97 4.35 21.71
C LEU A 351 -15.17 4.00 20.82
N VAL A 352 -16.33 4.45 21.19
CA VAL A 352 -17.59 4.03 20.57
C VAL A 352 -18.15 5.14 19.69
N ALA A 353 -18.52 4.75 18.45
CA ALA A 353 -19.42 5.50 17.60
C ALA A 353 -20.83 4.91 17.72
N GLU A 354 -21.73 5.60 18.43
CA GLU A 354 -23.14 5.24 18.52
C GLU A 354 -23.91 6.08 17.52
N MET A 355 -24.61 5.44 16.60
CA MET A 355 -25.21 6.07 15.42
C MET A 355 -26.69 5.71 15.29
N ALA A 356 -27.50 6.71 14.93
CA ALA A 356 -28.89 6.52 14.55
C ALA A 356 -29.02 6.46 13.03
N VAL A 357 -29.54 5.34 12.51
CA VAL A 357 -29.72 5.08 11.08
C VAL A 357 -31.20 5.02 10.77
N SER A 358 -31.66 5.80 9.77
CA SER A 358 -33.07 5.79 9.37
C SER A 358 -33.46 4.52 8.62
N GLU A 359 -34.76 4.28 8.46
CA GLU A 359 -35.28 3.20 7.59
C GLU A 359 -34.88 3.33 6.12
N SER A 360 -34.45 4.52 5.69
CA SER A 360 -33.89 4.76 4.35
C SER A 360 -32.36 4.72 4.30
N GLY A 361 -31.67 4.28 5.37
CA GLY A 361 -30.21 4.15 5.42
C GLY A 361 -29.43 5.46 5.58
N LYS A 362 -30.09 6.55 6.02
CA LYS A 362 -29.42 7.82 6.28
C LYS A 362 -28.92 7.89 7.71
N LEU A 363 -27.71 8.38 7.90
CA LEU A 363 -27.18 8.73 9.22
C LEU A 363 -27.93 9.96 9.75
N LEU A 364 -28.75 9.75 10.80
CA LEU A 364 -29.59 10.79 11.42
C LEU A 364 -28.85 11.57 12.53
N GLY A 365 -27.93 10.88 13.20
CA GLY A 365 -27.15 11.46 14.28
C GLY A 365 -26.13 10.46 14.81
N TYR A 366 -25.16 10.97 15.54
CA TYR A 366 -24.10 10.16 16.12
C TYR A 366 -23.56 10.81 17.40
N LYS A 367 -22.93 9.99 18.24
CA LYS A 367 -22.16 10.44 19.39
C LYS A 367 -20.93 9.56 19.59
N PHE A 368 -19.84 10.16 20.09
CA PHE A 368 -18.62 9.48 20.45
C PHE A 368 -18.41 9.54 21.97
N TYR A 369 -17.96 8.43 22.53
CA TYR A 369 -17.60 8.33 23.95
C TYR A 369 -16.67 7.18 24.24
N GLU A 370 -15.87 7.31 25.30
CA GLU A 370 -15.02 6.25 25.80
C GLU A 370 -15.85 5.27 26.64
N ALA A 371 -15.63 3.97 26.41
CA ALA A 371 -16.38 2.91 27.10
C ALA A 371 -15.50 1.74 27.54
N VAL A 372 -16.08 0.91 28.39
CA VAL A 372 -15.59 -0.44 28.71
C VAL A 372 -16.62 -1.42 28.16
N MET A 373 -16.15 -2.40 27.41
CA MET A 373 -16.98 -3.44 26.84
C MET A 373 -16.47 -4.83 27.17
N ASN A 374 -17.32 -5.82 26.96
CA ASN A 374 -16.99 -7.24 27.00
C ASN A 374 -17.59 -7.90 25.75
N SER A 375 -16.78 -8.42 24.85
CA SER A 375 -17.29 -9.05 23.65
C SER A 375 -17.95 -10.39 24.00
N TYR A 376 -19.22 -10.53 23.61
CA TYR A 376 -20.01 -11.73 23.90
C TYR A 376 -19.57 -12.96 23.13
N ALA A 377 -19.07 -12.74 21.91
CA ALA A 377 -18.56 -13.83 21.08
C ALA A 377 -17.55 -13.32 20.03
N ARG A 378 -16.54 -14.15 19.75
CA ARG A 378 -15.74 -14.06 18.54
C ARG A 378 -16.44 -14.86 17.44
N LEU A 379 -17.11 -14.18 16.53
CA LEU A 379 -17.69 -14.77 15.34
C LEU A 379 -16.73 -14.66 14.15
N THR A 380 -16.97 -15.49 13.13
CA THR A 380 -16.27 -15.38 11.85
C THR A 380 -17.27 -15.07 10.74
N TYR A 381 -16.78 -14.52 9.63
CA TYR A 381 -17.64 -14.24 8.47
C TYR A 381 -18.41 -15.48 8.02
N THR A 382 -17.76 -16.65 8.02
CA THR A 382 -18.38 -17.92 7.67
C THR A 382 -19.47 -18.32 8.67
N LYS A 383 -19.23 -18.18 9.98
CA LYS A 383 -20.24 -18.50 11.00
C LYS A 383 -21.45 -17.60 10.91
N VAL A 384 -21.23 -16.28 10.78
CA VAL A 384 -22.33 -15.32 10.66
C VAL A 384 -23.15 -15.60 9.40
N TRP A 385 -22.50 -15.86 8.27
CA TRP A 385 -23.18 -16.21 7.04
C TRP A 385 -24.04 -17.48 7.20
N ASN A 386 -23.48 -18.55 7.76
CA ASN A 386 -24.22 -19.79 8.00
C ASN A 386 -25.41 -19.60 8.97
N ILE A 387 -25.27 -18.75 10.02
CA ILE A 387 -26.38 -18.39 10.91
C ILE A 387 -27.50 -17.69 10.12
N LEU A 388 -27.15 -16.75 9.24
CA LEU A 388 -28.12 -16.02 8.41
C LEU A 388 -28.81 -16.92 7.37
N GLU A 389 -28.09 -17.91 6.82
CA GLU A 389 -28.61 -18.93 5.91
C GLU A 389 -29.45 -20.02 6.61
N GLY A 390 -29.49 -20.04 7.95
CA GLY A 390 -30.37 -20.93 8.70
C GLY A 390 -29.74 -22.19 9.29
N ASP A 391 -28.40 -22.26 9.46
CA ASP A 391 -27.72 -23.37 10.14
C ASP A 391 -28.26 -23.56 11.55
N GLU A 392 -29.02 -24.64 11.77
CA GLU A 392 -29.71 -24.89 13.03
C GLU A 392 -28.76 -25.04 14.21
N ALA A 393 -27.59 -25.69 14.04
CA ALA A 393 -26.64 -25.93 15.11
C ALA A 393 -25.96 -24.64 15.57
N LEU A 394 -25.58 -23.77 14.62
CA LEU A 394 -25.03 -22.47 14.96
C LEU A 394 -26.08 -21.52 15.54
N ARG A 395 -27.29 -21.54 15.03
CA ARG A 395 -28.43 -20.77 15.57
C ARG A 395 -28.79 -21.19 16.99
N GLU A 396 -28.79 -22.46 17.32
CA GLU A 396 -28.97 -22.95 18.68
C GLU A 396 -27.83 -22.52 19.60
N ARG A 397 -26.59 -22.66 19.15
CA ARG A 397 -25.39 -22.25 19.93
C ARG A 397 -25.36 -20.78 20.25
N TYR A 398 -25.74 -19.91 19.29
CA TYR A 398 -25.71 -18.45 19.41
C TYR A 398 -27.12 -17.84 19.46
N PHE A 399 -28.11 -18.58 19.98
CA PHE A 399 -29.53 -18.20 19.94
C PHE A 399 -29.80 -16.77 20.44
N TYR A 400 -29.03 -16.31 21.43
CA TYR A 400 -29.14 -14.97 22.02
C TYR A 400 -28.57 -13.87 21.12
N LEU A 401 -27.74 -14.20 20.15
CA LEU A 401 -27.16 -13.24 19.18
C LEU A 401 -27.91 -13.22 17.84
N VAL A 402 -28.62 -14.30 17.51
CA VAL A 402 -29.33 -14.44 16.21
C VAL A 402 -30.22 -13.25 15.89
N PRO A 403 -31.08 -12.74 16.79
CA PRO A 403 -31.93 -11.59 16.48
C PRO A 403 -31.12 -10.33 16.12
N HIS A 404 -29.97 -10.11 16.78
CA HIS A 404 -29.11 -8.96 16.53
C HIS A 404 -28.36 -9.08 15.21
N LEU A 405 -27.94 -10.29 14.82
CA LEU A 405 -27.32 -10.54 13.52
C LEU A 405 -28.32 -10.38 12.36
N GLU A 406 -29.58 -10.78 12.57
CA GLU A 406 -30.67 -10.57 11.61
C GLU A 406 -30.98 -9.08 11.44
N GLU A 407 -30.97 -8.28 12.52
CA GLU A 407 -31.13 -6.83 12.45
C GLU A 407 -29.93 -6.12 11.78
N LEU A 408 -28.70 -6.56 12.04
CA LEU A 408 -27.52 -6.10 11.31
C LEU A 408 -27.65 -6.34 9.80
N HIS A 409 -28.12 -7.53 9.42
CA HIS A 409 -28.35 -7.90 8.02
C HIS A 409 -29.48 -7.09 7.39
N ALA A 410 -30.57 -6.84 8.13
CA ALA A 410 -31.66 -5.98 7.66
C ALA A 410 -31.21 -4.54 7.44
N MET A 411 -30.45 -3.97 8.38
CA MET A 411 -29.86 -2.65 8.26
C MET A 411 -28.88 -2.58 7.07
N TYR A 412 -28.00 -3.57 6.91
CA TYR A 412 -27.07 -3.65 5.80
C TYR A 412 -27.77 -3.56 4.44
N LYS A 413 -28.88 -4.28 4.22
CA LYS A 413 -29.64 -4.21 2.96
C LYS A 413 -30.12 -2.82 2.64
N VAL A 414 -30.49 -2.05 3.64
CA VAL A 414 -30.90 -0.65 3.48
C VAL A 414 -29.71 0.24 3.18
N LEU A 415 -28.59 0.05 3.88
CA LEU A 415 -27.34 0.79 3.63
C LEU A 415 -26.78 0.53 2.22
N LEU A 416 -26.82 -0.73 1.76
CA LEU A 416 -26.41 -1.11 0.42
C LEU A 416 -27.26 -0.40 -0.66
N ASN A 417 -28.58 -0.35 -0.47
CA ASN A 417 -29.44 0.40 -1.39
C ASN A 417 -29.12 1.89 -1.41
N THR A 418 -28.82 2.47 -0.26
CA THR A 418 -28.41 3.88 -0.15
C THR A 418 -27.06 4.12 -0.82
N ARG A 419 -26.12 3.19 -0.70
CA ARG A 419 -24.82 3.21 -1.38
C ARG A 419 -24.99 3.22 -2.91
N HIS A 420 -25.85 2.35 -3.45
CA HIS A 420 -26.18 2.33 -4.89
C HIS A 420 -26.84 3.64 -5.33
N GLN A 421 -27.83 4.16 -4.56
CA GLN A 421 -28.49 5.43 -4.89
C GLN A 421 -27.52 6.62 -4.88
N ARG A 422 -26.54 6.63 -3.99
CA ARG A 422 -25.47 7.62 -3.93
C ARG A 422 -24.54 7.53 -5.14
N GLY A 423 -24.47 6.36 -5.78
CA GLY A 423 -23.61 6.10 -6.94
C GLY A 423 -22.17 5.77 -6.58
N ALA A 424 -21.94 5.09 -5.45
CA ALA A 424 -20.63 4.54 -5.14
C ALA A 424 -20.16 3.58 -6.24
N ILE A 425 -18.88 3.66 -6.60
CA ILE A 425 -18.31 2.80 -7.63
C ILE A 425 -17.95 1.45 -6.98
N GLU A 426 -18.55 0.37 -7.45
CA GLU A 426 -18.29 -0.98 -6.95
C GLU A 426 -17.50 -1.79 -7.98
N PHE A 427 -16.38 -2.35 -7.54
CA PHE A 427 -15.58 -3.27 -8.36
C PHE A 427 -15.77 -4.70 -7.85
N GLU A 428 -16.15 -5.60 -8.72
CA GLU A 428 -16.16 -7.03 -8.45
C GLU A 428 -14.76 -7.58 -8.72
N THR A 429 -13.83 -7.40 -7.77
CA THR A 429 -12.48 -7.96 -7.86
C THR A 429 -12.42 -9.29 -7.12
N VAL A 430 -11.85 -10.30 -7.76
CA VAL A 430 -11.55 -11.58 -7.13
C VAL A 430 -10.12 -11.51 -6.59
N GLU A 431 -9.98 -11.68 -5.30
CA GLU A 431 -8.67 -11.80 -4.64
C GLU A 431 -8.31 -13.28 -4.46
N ASN A 432 -7.02 -13.59 -4.49
CA ASN A 432 -6.51 -14.92 -4.23
C ASN A 432 -6.03 -15.07 -2.80
N GLN A 433 -6.29 -16.21 -2.19
CA GLN A 433 -5.60 -16.65 -1.00
C GLN A 433 -4.68 -17.84 -1.31
N PHE A 434 -3.53 -17.84 -0.65
CA PHE A 434 -2.56 -18.92 -0.73
C PHE A 434 -2.79 -19.90 0.41
N ILE A 435 -2.95 -21.18 0.10
CA ILE A 435 -3.03 -22.23 1.10
C ILE A 435 -1.66 -22.88 1.18
N PHE A 436 -1.06 -22.88 2.37
CA PHE A 436 0.29 -23.38 2.60
C PHE A 436 0.25 -24.80 3.19
N ASN A 437 1.17 -25.64 2.74
CA ASN A 437 1.42 -26.93 3.37
C ASN A 437 2.25 -26.77 4.67
N PRO A 438 2.43 -27.83 5.49
CA PRO A 438 3.22 -27.76 6.72
C PRO A 438 4.70 -27.38 6.53
N GLN A 439 5.22 -27.46 5.31
CA GLN A 439 6.56 -27.07 4.94
C GLN A 439 6.69 -25.58 4.55
N GLY A 440 5.58 -24.84 4.59
CA GLY A 440 5.52 -23.41 4.26
C GLY A 440 5.53 -23.10 2.77
N ARG A 441 5.27 -24.08 1.89
CA ARG A 441 5.11 -23.87 0.44
C ARG A 441 3.63 -23.82 0.07
N ILE A 442 3.31 -23.14 -1.02
CA ILE A 442 1.94 -23.09 -1.52
C ILE A 442 1.50 -24.51 -1.94
N GLU A 443 0.43 -24.99 -1.34
CA GLU A 443 -0.26 -26.23 -1.74
C GLU A 443 -1.25 -25.94 -2.88
N ARG A 444 -2.01 -24.83 -2.75
CA ARG A 444 -2.98 -24.38 -3.76
C ARG A 444 -3.30 -22.91 -3.63
N ILE A 445 -3.79 -22.33 -4.70
CA ILE A 445 -4.27 -20.96 -4.78
C ILE A 445 -5.78 -20.99 -5.00
N GLU A 446 -6.54 -20.33 -4.14
CA GLU A 446 -8.00 -20.31 -4.18
C GLU A 446 -8.52 -18.87 -4.22
N PRO A 447 -9.66 -18.62 -4.92
CA PRO A 447 -10.30 -17.30 -4.85
C PRO A 447 -10.92 -17.07 -3.48
N VAL A 448 -10.81 -15.85 -2.95
CA VAL A 448 -11.52 -15.43 -1.73
C VAL A 448 -12.98 -15.18 -2.08
N ILE A 449 -13.87 -15.94 -1.46
CA ILE A 449 -15.32 -15.75 -1.63
C ILE A 449 -15.84 -14.82 -0.54
N ARG A 450 -16.26 -13.62 -0.92
CA ARG A 450 -16.91 -12.66 -0.02
C ARG A 450 -18.42 -12.93 0.03
N ASN A 451 -18.96 -12.99 1.23
CA ASN A 451 -20.40 -13.14 1.50
C ASN A 451 -20.97 -11.88 2.17
N ASP A 452 -22.27 -11.86 2.45
CA ASP A 452 -22.90 -10.68 3.07
C ASP A 452 -22.38 -10.35 4.46
N ALA A 453 -21.84 -11.33 5.22
CA ALA A 453 -21.24 -11.03 6.51
C ALA A 453 -20.02 -10.08 6.41
N HIS A 454 -19.20 -10.23 5.36
CA HIS A 454 -18.11 -9.28 5.06
C HIS A 454 -18.66 -7.86 4.78
N LYS A 455 -19.73 -7.81 3.97
CA LYS A 455 -20.32 -6.53 3.55
C LYS A 455 -21.08 -5.85 4.69
N ILE A 456 -21.68 -6.59 5.62
CA ILE A 456 -22.29 -6.04 6.84
C ILE A 456 -21.24 -5.25 7.63
N ILE A 457 -20.11 -5.86 7.91
CA ILE A 457 -19.03 -5.18 8.66
C ILE A 457 -18.48 -4.00 7.87
N GLU A 458 -18.25 -4.16 6.56
CA GLU A 458 -17.79 -3.06 5.69
C GLU A 458 -18.72 -1.84 5.78
N GLU A 459 -20.05 -2.01 5.69
CA GLU A 459 -21.01 -0.90 5.77
C GLU A 459 -21.06 -0.28 7.17
N CYS A 460 -20.96 -1.07 8.24
CA CYS A 460 -20.85 -0.56 9.61
C CYS A 460 -19.59 0.33 9.78
N MET A 461 -18.46 -0.14 9.24
CA MET A 461 -17.19 0.61 9.30
C MET A 461 -17.23 1.88 8.46
N ILE A 462 -17.79 1.84 7.24
CA ILE A 462 -17.97 3.03 6.39
C ILE A 462 -18.81 4.07 7.13
N LEU A 463 -19.90 3.66 7.78
CA LEU A 463 -20.76 4.58 8.48
C LEU A 463 -20.07 5.24 9.69
N ALA A 464 -19.29 4.47 10.47
CA ALA A 464 -18.49 4.98 11.58
C ALA A 464 -17.38 5.94 11.09
N ASN A 465 -16.75 5.64 9.95
CA ASN A 465 -15.77 6.49 9.32
C ASN A 465 -16.37 7.83 8.82
N ILE A 466 -17.59 7.81 8.28
CA ILE A 466 -18.32 9.05 7.91
C ILE A 466 -18.63 9.87 9.17
N ALA A 467 -19.18 9.24 10.21
CA ALA A 467 -19.52 9.93 11.46
C ALA A 467 -18.29 10.58 12.10
N SER A 468 -17.15 9.89 12.10
CA SER A 468 -15.89 10.41 12.67
C SER A 468 -15.32 11.58 11.86
N ALA A 469 -15.40 11.51 10.53
CA ALA A 469 -14.99 12.61 9.66
C ALA A 469 -15.82 13.88 9.93
N ARG A 470 -17.14 13.75 9.97
CA ARG A 470 -18.06 14.87 10.31
C ARG A 470 -17.76 15.47 11.67
N PHE A 471 -17.55 14.61 12.68
CA PHE A 471 -17.31 15.06 14.04
C PHE A 471 -16.10 15.98 14.17
N VAL A 472 -14.98 15.65 13.51
CA VAL A 472 -13.77 16.48 13.54
C VAL A 472 -13.88 17.69 12.63
N GLU A 473 -14.54 17.57 11.48
CA GLU A 473 -14.74 18.66 10.53
C GLU A 473 -15.67 19.75 11.10
N GLU A 474 -16.81 19.37 11.70
CA GLU A 474 -17.73 20.29 12.37
C GLU A 474 -17.07 21.04 13.55
N ALA A 475 -16.12 20.40 14.22
CA ALA A 475 -15.34 21.00 15.30
C ALA A 475 -14.14 21.83 14.82
N ASN A 476 -13.82 21.84 13.52
CA ASN A 476 -12.60 22.39 12.93
C ASN A 476 -11.34 21.89 13.65
N GLU A 477 -11.30 20.61 14.02
CA GLU A 477 -10.15 19.99 14.65
C GLU A 477 -9.21 19.42 13.60
N PRO A 478 -7.88 19.72 13.61
CA PRO A 478 -6.93 19.14 12.69
C PRO A 478 -6.93 17.60 12.75
N ALA A 479 -7.20 16.96 11.64
CA ALA A 479 -7.27 15.51 11.50
C ALA A 479 -6.89 15.07 10.09
N LEU A 480 -6.69 13.78 9.88
CA LEU A 480 -6.46 13.21 8.54
C LEU A 480 -7.77 12.66 7.97
N PHE A 481 -8.12 13.15 6.80
CA PHE A 481 -9.16 12.56 5.95
C PHE A 481 -8.58 11.53 5.00
N ARG A 482 -9.39 10.56 4.62
CA ARG A 482 -9.08 9.63 3.54
C ARG A 482 -9.70 10.17 2.27
N ILE A 483 -8.92 10.86 1.48
CA ILE A 483 -9.39 11.51 0.26
C ILE A 483 -9.15 10.65 -0.98
N HIS A 484 -10.09 10.70 -1.92
CA HIS A 484 -9.97 10.11 -3.24
C HIS A 484 -10.39 11.15 -4.27
N ALA A 485 -9.41 11.83 -4.84
CA ALA A 485 -9.65 12.91 -5.78
C ALA A 485 -10.23 12.41 -7.12
N GLN A 486 -10.85 13.31 -7.86
CA GLN A 486 -11.37 13.03 -9.20
C GLN A 486 -10.25 12.61 -10.16
N PRO A 487 -10.55 11.80 -11.20
CA PRO A 487 -9.61 11.47 -12.27
C PRO A 487 -9.01 12.71 -12.92
N SER A 488 -7.76 12.62 -13.37
CA SER A 488 -7.15 13.70 -14.16
C SER A 488 -7.79 13.77 -15.57
N GLU A 489 -7.77 14.96 -16.19
CA GLU A 489 -8.32 15.16 -17.52
C GLU A 489 -7.67 14.24 -18.58
N GLU A 490 -6.37 14.01 -18.46
CA GLU A 490 -5.63 13.11 -19.35
C GLU A 490 -6.11 11.67 -19.24
N LYS A 491 -6.20 11.13 -18.01
CA LYS A 491 -6.70 9.78 -17.76
C LYS A 491 -8.15 9.61 -18.17
N LEU A 492 -8.99 10.63 -17.93
CA LEU A 492 -10.39 10.65 -18.35
C LEU A 492 -10.51 10.61 -19.88
N THR A 493 -9.70 11.39 -20.58
CA THR A 493 -9.68 11.43 -22.05
C THR A 493 -9.25 10.08 -22.64
N SER A 494 -8.20 9.48 -22.08
CA SER A 494 -7.72 8.15 -22.48
C SER A 494 -8.79 7.08 -22.25
N PHE A 495 -9.45 7.11 -21.09
CA PHE A 495 -10.53 6.17 -20.77
C PHE A 495 -11.73 6.32 -21.71
N ARG A 496 -12.12 7.53 -22.04
CA ARG A 496 -13.20 7.81 -23.03
C ARG A 496 -12.87 7.32 -24.43
N THR A 497 -11.61 7.49 -24.84
CA THR A 497 -11.14 6.98 -26.14
C THR A 497 -11.27 5.46 -26.18
N PHE A 498 -10.87 4.78 -25.12
CA PHE A 498 -11.03 3.34 -24.97
C PHE A 498 -12.51 2.92 -25.00
N LEU A 499 -13.39 3.59 -24.24
CA LEU A 499 -14.84 3.28 -24.22
C LEU A 499 -15.48 3.42 -25.59
N LYS A 500 -15.10 4.43 -26.36
CA LYS A 500 -15.60 4.63 -27.72
C LYS A 500 -15.26 3.45 -28.64
N GLU A 501 -14.09 2.86 -28.51
CA GLU A 501 -13.72 1.65 -29.25
C GLU A 501 -14.58 0.42 -28.83
N CYS A 502 -15.02 0.38 -27.57
CA CYS A 502 -15.95 -0.63 -27.07
C CYS A 502 -17.42 -0.35 -27.42
N GLY A 503 -17.70 0.75 -28.12
CA GLY A 503 -19.06 1.19 -28.44
C GLY A 503 -19.83 1.72 -27.22
N LEU A 504 -19.12 2.25 -26.23
CA LEU A 504 -19.64 2.73 -24.95
C LEU A 504 -19.38 4.22 -24.76
N PHE A 505 -20.12 4.80 -23.83
CA PHE A 505 -20.08 6.21 -23.48
C PHE A 505 -20.02 6.38 -21.96
N LEU A 506 -19.17 7.28 -21.47
CA LEU A 506 -19.21 7.77 -20.09
C LEU A 506 -19.93 9.13 -20.07
N ASN A 507 -21.05 9.17 -19.35
CA ASN A 507 -21.83 10.40 -19.13
C ASN A 507 -21.07 11.44 -18.29
N GLY A 508 -21.69 12.57 -17.96
CA GLY A 508 -21.14 13.59 -17.05
C GLY A 508 -20.22 14.63 -17.70
N GLY A 509 -20.11 14.70 -19.04
CA GLY A 509 -19.36 15.76 -19.73
C GLY A 509 -17.91 15.86 -19.27
N LEU A 510 -17.38 17.06 -19.01
CA LEU A 510 -15.98 17.27 -18.61
C LEU A 510 -15.66 16.81 -17.19
N ARG A 511 -16.67 16.66 -16.33
CA ARG A 511 -16.53 16.26 -14.93
C ARG A 511 -17.55 15.19 -14.56
N PRO A 512 -17.32 13.93 -14.98
CA PRO A 512 -18.22 12.83 -14.61
C PRO A 512 -18.22 12.63 -13.10
N THR A 513 -19.40 12.34 -12.56
CA THR A 513 -19.61 12.03 -11.16
C THR A 513 -19.37 10.54 -10.90
N PRO A 514 -19.17 10.11 -9.64
CA PRO A 514 -19.09 8.69 -9.31
C PRO A 514 -20.28 7.88 -9.84
N LYS A 515 -21.47 8.48 -9.82
CA LYS A 515 -22.70 7.87 -10.33
C LYS A 515 -22.63 7.54 -11.84
N ASP A 516 -22.01 8.41 -12.65
CA ASP A 516 -21.82 8.15 -14.07
C ASP A 516 -20.94 6.90 -14.31
N TYR A 517 -19.94 6.69 -13.44
CA TYR A 517 -19.10 5.49 -13.46
C TYR A 517 -19.86 4.24 -12.99
N ALA A 518 -20.66 4.36 -11.91
CA ALA A 518 -21.48 3.26 -11.42
C ALA A 518 -22.52 2.80 -12.44
N GLU A 519 -23.19 3.75 -13.14
CA GLU A 519 -24.12 3.46 -14.22
C GLU A 519 -23.43 2.77 -15.39
N LEU A 520 -22.21 3.16 -15.74
CA LEU A 520 -21.42 2.49 -16.78
C LEU A 520 -21.10 1.03 -16.37
N LEU A 521 -20.69 0.80 -15.13
CA LEU A 521 -20.39 -0.55 -14.63
C LEU A 521 -21.63 -1.45 -14.68
N GLU A 522 -22.78 -0.96 -14.27
CA GLU A 522 -24.03 -1.71 -14.35
C GLU A 522 -24.42 -2.02 -15.80
N GLN A 523 -24.24 -1.07 -16.72
CA GLN A 523 -24.50 -1.26 -18.16
C GLN A 523 -23.63 -2.37 -18.78
N VAL A 524 -22.39 -2.54 -18.27
CA VAL A 524 -21.43 -3.50 -18.85
C VAL A 524 -21.40 -4.86 -18.15
N LYS A 525 -22.11 -5.03 -17.06
CA LYS A 525 -22.04 -6.19 -16.17
C LYS A 525 -22.17 -7.52 -16.87
N GLU A 526 -23.11 -7.65 -17.80
CA GLU A 526 -23.38 -8.88 -18.56
C GLU A 526 -22.53 -9.01 -19.85
N ARG A 527 -21.62 -8.09 -20.10
CA ARG A 527 -20.80 -8.10 -21.32
C ARG A 527 -19.60 -9.04 -21.18
N PRO A 528 -19.17 -9.68 -22.27
CA PRO A 528 -17.97 -10.53 -22.24
C PRO A 528 -16.68 -9.79 -21.90
N ASP A 529 -16.69 -8.45 -22.12
CA ASP A 529 -15.54 -7.55 -21.87
C ASP A 529 -15.70 -6.72 -20.57
N ALA A 530 -16.63 -7.09 -19.69
CA ALA A 530 -16.89 -6.38 -18.42
C ALA A 530 -15.63 -6.23 -17.54
N GLU A 531 -14.88 -7.32 -17.32
CA GLU A 531 -13.65 -7.29 -16.51
C GLU A 531 -12.60 -6.34 -17.09
N LEU A 532 -12.49 -6.32 -18.40
CA LEU A 532 -11.60 -5.38 -19.10
C LEU A 532 -12.00 -3.93 -18.84
N ILE A 533 -13.29 -3.61 -19.01
CA ILE A 533 -13.80 -2.25 -18.81
C ILE A 533 -13.61 -1.82 -17.35
N GLN A 534 -13.88 -2.70 -16.38
CA GLN A 534 -13.60 -2.47 -14.95
C GLN A 534 -12.12 -2.16 -14.71
N THR A 535 -11.22 -2.94 -15.29
CA THR A 535 -9.76 -2.74 -15.16
C THR A 535 -9.34 -1.38 -15.73
N MET A 536 -9.83 -1.00 -16.90
CA MET A 536 -9.50 0.29 -17.53
C MET A 536 -10.11 1.46 -16.74
N LEU A 537 -11.29 1.28 -16.19
CA LEU A 537 -11.93 2.24 -15.32
C LEU A 537 -11.08 2.45 -14.05
N LEU A 538 -10.69 1.38 -13.37
CA LEU A 538 -9.84 1.45 -12.19
C LEU A 538 -8.52 2.17 -12.46
N ARG A 539 -7.86 1.89 -13.60
CA ARG A 539 -6.63 2.57 -14.04
C ARG A 539 -6.82 4.07 -14.30
N SER A 540 -8.04 4.48 -14.65
CA SER A 540 -8.38 5.89 -14.89
C SER A 540 -8.51 6.70 -13.60
N LEU A 541 -8.78 6.04 -12.46
CA LEU A 541 -8.92 6.70 -11.17
C LEU A 541 -7.56 7.09 -10.58
N LYS A 542 -7.59 8.02 -9.63
CA LYS A 542 -6.46 8.32 -8.76
C LYS A 542 -6.40 7.31 -7.61
N GLN A 543 -5.27 7.24 -6.95
CA GLN A 543 -5.15 6.49 -5.69
C GLN A 543 -5.66 7.34 -4.53
N ALA A 544 -6.35 6.73 -3.56
CA ALA A 544 -6.73 7.40 -2.33
C ALA A 544 -5.50 7.65 -1.45
N VAL A 545 -5.48 8.79 -0.76
CA VAL A 545 -4.36 9.21 0.12
C VAL A 545 -4.91 9.80 1.42
N TYR A 546 -4.03 10.03 2.38
CA TYR A 546 -4.34 10.77 3.60
C TYR A 546 -3.96 12.24 3.45
N SER A 547 -4.86 13.13 3.82
CA SER A 547 -4.66 14.58 3.76
C SER A 547 -5.41 15.27 4.90
N PRO A 548 -4.88 16.38 5.46
CA PRO A 548 -5.68 17.22 6.35
C PRO A 548 -6.79 18.01 5.64
N ASP A 549 -6.67 18.18 4.31
CA ASP A 549 -7.69 18.84 3.51
C ASP A 549 -8.75 17.84 3.05
N ASN A 550 -10.01 18.09 3.37
CA ASN A 550 -11.12 17.24 2.93
C ASN A 550 -11.50 17.52 1.48
N GLU A 551 -11.14 16.64 0.56
CA GLU A 551 -11.58 16.67 -0.84
C GLU A 551 -12.70 15.64 -1.14
N GLY A 552 -13.21 14.98 -0.13
CA GLY A 552 -14.17 13.88 -0.27
C GLY A 552 -13.54 12.59 -0.80
N HIS A 553 -14.37 11.58 -1.01
CA HIS A 553 -13.93 10.28 -1.50
C HIS A 553 -14.70 9.89 -2.77
N PHE A 554 -14.10 10.14 -3.93
CA PHE A 554 -14.75 9.95 -5.25
C PHE A 554 -15.30 8.52 -5.43
N GLY A 555 -14.50 7.49 -5.19
CA GLY A 555 -14.93 6.10 -5.39
C GLY A 555 -16.12 5.69 -4.53
N LEU A 556 -16.23 6.20 -3.29
CA LEU A 556 -17.35 5.95 -2.39
C LEU A 556 -18.51 6.93 -2.57
N ALA A 557 -18.36 7.96 -3.41
CA ALA A 557 -19.32 9.05 -3.59
C ALA A 557 -19.65 9.74 -2.27
N LEU A 558 -18.65 10.03 -1.42
CA LEU A 558 -18.77 10.66 -0.11
C LEU A 558 -18.14 12.04 -0.12
N THR A 559 -18.77 12.99 0.58
CA THR A 559 -18.28 14.36 0.76
C THR A 559 -17.24 14.46 1.86
N GLU A 560 -17.30 13.60 2.86
CA GLU A 560 -16.36 13.48 3.96
C GLU A 560 -16.10 12.02 4.30
N TYR A 561 -14.83 11.67 4.51
CA TYR A 561 -14.44 10.31 4.87
C TYR A 561 -13.10 10.31 5.60
N ALA A 562 -13.00 9.58 6.70
CA ALA A 562 -11.77 9.41 7.47
C ALA A 562 -11.67 7.96 7.97
N HIS A 563 -10.47 7.48 8.20
CA HIS A 563 -10.27 6.15 8.76
C HIS A 563 -10.25 6.21 10.28
N PHE A 564 -11.22 5.56 10.91
CA PHE A 564 -11.43 5.52 12.36
C PHE A 564 -11.36 4.10 12.94
N THR A 565 -11.68 3.09 12.14
CA THR A 565 -12.10 1.77 12.62
C THR A 565 -10.99 0.75 12.83
N SER A 566 -9.72 1.10 12.59
CA SER A 566 -8.61 0.14 12.70
C SER A 566 -7.32 0.72 13.30
N PRO A 567 -7.35 1.25 14.54
CA PRO A 567 -6.19 1.89 15.17
C PRO A 567 -5.09 0.90 15.60
N ILE A 568 -5.36 -0.40 15.70
CA ILE A 568 -4.34 -1.42 15.99
C ILE A 568 -3.37 -1.53 14.81
N ARG A 569 -3.87 -1.39 13.59
CA ARG A 569 -3.12 -1.66 12.36
C ARG A 569 -2.93 -0.48 11.42
N ARG A 570 -3.51 0.71 11.71
CA ARG A 570 -3.33 1.94 10.93
C ARG A 570 -3.09 3.14 11.82
N TYR A 571 -1.97 3.83 11.61
CA TYR A 571 -1.61 5.01 12.38
C TYR A 571 -2.55 6.22 12.18
N PRO A 572 -3.11 6.50 10.98
CA PRO A 572 -4.11 7.56 10.81
C PRO A 572 -5.35 7.39 11.70
N ASP A 573 -5.81 6.17 11.89
CA ASP A 573 -6.94 5.86 12.79
C ASP A 573 -6.59 6.21 14.25
N LEU A 574 -5.39 5.89 14.70
CA LEU A 574 -4.90 6.26 16.02
C LEU A 574 -4.85 7.79 16.20
N LEU A 575 -4.40 8.52 15.18
CA LEU A 575 -4.40 10.00 15.20
C LEU A 575 -5.82 10.54 15.33
N LEU A 576 -6.77 9.98 14.57
CA LEU A 576 -8.18 10.40 14.61
C LEU A 576 -8.82 10.08 15.97
N HIS A 577 -8.51 8.94 16.58
CA HIS A 577 -8.94 8.61 17.95
C HIS A 577 -8.48 9.67 18.97
N ARG A 578 -7.23 10.11 18.85
CA ARG A 578 -6.67 11.16 19.72
C ARG A 578 -7.39 12.49 19.56
N ALA A 579 -7.70 12.89 18.33
CA ALA A 579 -8.45 14.10 18.03
C ALA A 579 -9.88 14.03 18.59
N ILE A 580 -10.59 12.93 18.38
CA ILE A 580 -11.96 12.72 18.89
C ILE A 580 -11.96 12.75 20.43
N LYS A 581 -11.05 12.06 21.09
CA LYS A 581 -10.97 12.07 22.58
C LYS A 581 -10.61 13.44 23.14
N TYR A 582 -9.76 14.18 22.44
CA TYR A 582 -9.52 15.59 22.80
C TYR A 582 -10.78 16.41 22.72
N LEU A 583 -11.58 16.28 21.67
CA LEU A 583 -12.86 17.01 21.51
C LEU A 583 -13.89 16.62 22.57
N ILE A 584 -14.01 15.34 22.93
CA ILE A 584 -14.88 14.85 24.00
C ILE A 584 -14.55 15.56 25.32
N GLU A 585 -13.28 15.62 25.70
CA GLU A 585 -12.85 16.25 26.95
C GLU A 585 -12.89 17.79 26.89
N LYS A 586 -12.64 18.38 25.72
CA LYS A 586 -12.84 19.83 25.49
C LYS A 586 -14.29 20.22 25.71
N GLY A 587 -15.23 19.40 25.26
CA GLY A 587 -16.68 19.58 25.53
C GLY A 587 -17.02 19.52 27.01
N LYS A 588 -16.26 18.83 27.86
CA LYS A 588 -16.37 18.80 29.32
C LYS A 588 -15.60 19.91 30.03
N GLY A 589 -14.98 20.84 29.28
CA GLY A 589 -14.27 22.00 29.81
C GLY A 589 -12.75 21.81 30.01
N ASN A 590 -12.14 20.75 29.49
CA ASN A 590 -10.70 20.60 29.50
C ASN A 590 -10.07 21.70 28.61
N LYS A 591 -9.07 22.40 29.15
CA LYS A 591 -8.32 23.46 28.45
C LYS A 591 -6.91 23.03 28.02
N ARG A 592 -6.49 21.82 28.37
CA ARG A 592 -5.17 21.28 27.99
C ARG A 592 -5.24 20.75 26.55
N HIS A 593 -4.12 20.73 25.83
CA HIS A 593 -3.98 20.14 24.51
C HIS A 593 -3.95 18.61 24.51
N TYR A 594 -4.03 17.98 25.66
CA TYR A 594 -4.02 16.52 25.84
C TYR A 594 -5.00 16.10 26.93
N THR A 595 -5.39 14.84 26.92
CA THR A 595 -6.24 14.23 27.94
C THR A 595 -5.53 13.07 28.63
N ASP A 596 -5.92 12.78 29.86
CA ASP A 596 -5.37 11.64 30.60
C ASP A 596 -5.79 10.30 29.98
N GLY A 597 -6.86 10.28 29.18
CA GLY A 597 -7.33 9.15 28.37
C GLY A 597 -6.59 8.92 27.05
N GLY A 598 -5.67 9.79 26.64
CA GLY A 598 -4.89 9.66 25.39
C GLY A 598 -5.35 10.54 24.24
N GLY A 599 -6.30 11.47 24.49
CA GLY A 599 -6.64 12.51 23.51
C GLY A 599 -5.50 13.50 23.34
N TYR A 600 -5.35 14.05 22.14
CA TYR A 600 -4.28 15.00 21.80
C TYR A 600 -4.72 15.92 20.66
N HIS A 601 -4.41 17.21 20.81
CA HIS A 601 -4.60 18.23 19.78
C HIS A 601 -3.30 18.44 19.01
N TYR A 602 -3.33 18.16 17.72
CA TYR A 602 -2.22 18.37 16.78
C TYR A 602 -2.37 19.71 16.07
N GLN A 603 -1.27 20.25 15.54
CA GLN A 603 -1.30 21.40 14.63
C GLN A 603 -1.55 20.91 13.19
N LEU A 604 -2.01 21.81 12.32
CA LEU A 604 -2.26 21.48 10.92
C LEU A 604 -0.98 21.01 10.20
N ASP A 605 0.15 21.70 10.46
CA ASP A 605 1.47 21.34 9.88
C ASP A 605 1.89 19.91 10.29
N ASP A 606 1.52 19.44 11.49
CA ASP A 606 1.77 18.06 11.91
C ASP A 606 0.97 17.09 11.05
N MET A 607 -0.29 17.44 10.72
CA MET A 607 -1.18 16.61 9.91
C MET A 607 -0.72 16.51 8.46
N ASP A 608 -0.15 17.56 7.88
CA ASP A 608 0.48 17.50 6.55
C ASP A 608 1.59 16.46 6.52
N ILE A 609 2.52 16.53 7.48
CA ILE A 609 3.64 15.58 7.60
C ILE A 609 3.12 14.14 7.82
N PHE A 610 2.12 13.94 8.67
CA PHE A 610 1.54 12.61 8.90
C PHE A 610 0.78 12.09 7.70
N GLY A 611 0.08 12.94 6.96
CA GLY A 611 -0.65 12.56 5.74
C GLY A 611 0.28 11.99 4.67
N GLU A 612 1.37 12.69 4.37
CA GLU A 612 2.41 12.24 3.45
C GLU A 612 3.06 10.93 3.92
N LYS A 613 3.44 10.87 5.19
CA LYS A 613 4.11 9.70 5.78
C LYS A 613 3.20 8.47 5.79
N CYS A 614 1.95 8.60 6.21
CA CYS A 614 0.99 7.49 6.23
C CYS A 614 0.67 6.97 4.82
N SER A 615 0.52 7.87 3.85
CA SER A 615 0.32 7.50 2.44
C SER A 615 1.56 6.80 1.86
N ALA A 616 2.76 7.23 2.24
CA ALA A 616 4.01 6.59 1.81
C ALA A 616 4.20 5.19 2.44
N THR A 617 3.89 5.02 3.73
CA THR A 617 4.00 3.73 4.41
C THR A 617 2.96 2.72 3.91
N GLU A 618 1.75 3.16 3.56
CA GLU A 618 0.73 2.33 2.93
C GLU A 618 1.21 1.81 1.56
N ARG A 619 1.70 2.69 0.69
CA ARG A 619 2.27 2.28 -0.61
C ARG A 619 3.44 1.32 -0.45
N ARG A 620 4.33 1.58 0.50
CA ARG A 620 5.46 0.69 0.84
C ARG A 620 4.99 -0.71 1.23
N ALA A 621 3.94 -0.81 2.05
CA ALA A 621 3.35 -2.09 2.46
C ALA A 621 2.73 -2.83 1.26
N ASP A 622 1.98 -2.11 0.40
CA ASP A 622 1.36 -2.67 -0.80
C ASP A 622 2.41 -3.19 -1.80
N GLU A 623 3.50 -2.46 -2.01
CA GLU A 623 4.59 -2.87 -2.88
C GLU A 623 5.29 -4.13 -2.36
N ALA A 624 5.61 -4.15 -1.05
CA ALA A 624 6.27 -5.29 -0.42
C ALA A 624 5.40 -6.56 -0.44
N THR A 625 4.11 -6.44 -0.12
CA THR A 625 3.18 -7.59 -0.13
C THR A 625 2.96 -8.11 -1.54
N ARG A 626 2.88 -7.24 -2.53
CA ARG A 626 2.80 -7.63 -3.95
C ARG A 626 4.07 -8.35 -4.41
N GLU A 627 5.23 -7.84 -4.06
CA GLU A 627 6.52 -8.44 -4.39
C GLU A 627 6.62 -9.88 -3.87
N VAL A 628 6.24 -10.10 -2.60
CA VAL A 628 6.21 -11.44 -2.00
C VAL A 628 5.17 -12.33 -2.66
N ALA A 629 3.98 -11.82 -2.93
CA ALA A 629 2.94 -12.58 -3.61
C ALA A 629 3.36 -13.01 -5.02
N ASP A 630 4.04 -12.14 -5.77
CA ASP A 630 4.53 -12.44 -7.11
C ASP A 630 5.67 -13.47 -7.07
N TRP A 631 6.55 -13.41 -6.09
CA TRP A 631 7.58 -14.42 -5.86
C TRP A 631 6.95 -15.80 -5.56
N LEU A 632 5.99 -15.84 -4.64
CA LEU A 632 5.27 -17.07 -4.26
C LEU A 632 4.51 -17.67 -5.45
N LYS A 633 3.87 -16.84 -6.29
CA LYS A 633 3.24 -17.31 -7.53
C LYS A 633 4.25 -17.92 -8.49
N CYS A 634 5.43 -17.31 -8.60
CA CYS A 634 6.52 -17.86 -9.42
C CYS A 634 7.03 -19.20 -8.85
N GLU A 635 7.24 -19.31 -7.53
CA GLU A 635 7.61 -20.58 -6.89
C GLU A 635 6.60 -21.68 -7.22
N TYR A 636 5.30 -21.38 -7.03
CA TYR A 636 4.22 -22.33 -7.35
C TYR A 636 4.22 -22.76 -8.81
N MET A 637 4.41 -21.83 -9.72
CA MET A 637 4.39 -22.09 -11.17
C MET A 637 5.61 -22.85 -11.68
N GLN A 638 6.70 -23.00 -10.91
CA GLN A 638 7.84 -23.86 -11.29
C GLN A 638 7.42 -25.32 -11.47
N ASP A 639 6.52 -25.81 -10.62
CA ASP A 639 6.04 -27.19 -10.68
C ASP A 639 5.05 -27.41 -11.85
N HIS A 640 4.56 -26.33 -12.46
CA HIS A 640 3.61 -26.34 -13.57
C HIS A 640 4.27 -26.05 -14.95
N ILE A 641 5.60 -26.04 -15.04
CA ILE A 641 6.30 -25.85 -16.33
C ILE A 641 5.94 -26.98 -17.29
N GLY A 642 5.48 -26.60 -18.47
CA GLY A 642 5.02 -27.54 -19.51
C GLY A 642 3.53 -27.75 -19.57
N GLU A 643 2.78 -27.31 -18.56
CA GLU A 643 1.32 -27.39 -18.52
C GLU A 643 0.66 -26.28 -19.35
N VAL A 644 -0.60 -26.53 -19.70
CA VAL A 644 -1.40 -25.65 -20.56
C VAL A 644 -2.61 -25.14 -19.82
N PHE A 645 -2.81 -23.84 -19.84
CA PHE A 645 -3.91 -23.14 -19.14
C PHE A 645 -4.73 -22.29 -20.10
N ASP A 646 -5.99 -22.11 -19.78
CA ASP A 646 -6.84 -21.09 -20.40
C ASP A 646 -6.67 -19.77 -19.64
N GLY A 647 -6.63 -18.66 -20.36
CA GLY A 647 -6.42 -17.34 -19.78
C GLY A 647 -6.98 -16.22 -20.66
N VAL A 648 -6.84 -15.00 -20.18
CA VAL A 648 -7.27 -13.78 -20.85
C VAL A 648 -6.10 -12.80 -20.94
N ILE A 649 -5.98 -12.09 -22.06
CA ILE A 649 -4.96 -11.05 -22.21
C ILE A 649 -5.29 -9.89 -21.24
N SER A 650 -4.48 -9.75 -20.19
CA SER A 650 -4.64 -8.74 -19.12
C SER A 650 -3.90 -7.42 -19.40
N SER A 651 -2.91 -7.45 -20.31
CA SER A 651 -2.21 -6.24 -20.76
C SER A 651 -1.53 -6.47 -22.11
N VAL A 652 -1.46 -5.41 -22.91
CA VAL A 652 -0.76 -5.42 -24.21
C VAL A 652 0.34 -4.37 -24.17
N THR A 653 1.54 -4.77 -24.55
CA THR A 653 2.72 -3.89 -24.59
C THR A 653 3.47 -4.01 -25.91
N GLY A 654 4.41 -3.11 -26.18
CA GLY A 654 5.25 -3.18 -27.37
C GLY A 654 6.19 -4.38 -27.42
N PHE A 655 6.43 -5.06 -26.28
CA PHE A 655 7.30 -6.23 -26.19
C PHE A 655 6.54 -7.56 -26.00
N GLY A 656 5.20 -7.53 -25.86
CA GLY A 656 4.41 -8.76 -25.74
C GLY A 656 3.05 -8.58 -25.07
N LEU A 657 2.46 -9.71 -24.72
CA LEU A 657 1.14 -9.82 -24.09
C LEU A 657 1.30 -10.37 -22.69
N PHE A 658 0.68 -9.73 -21.71
CA PHE A 658 0.47 -10.35 -20.41
C PHE A 658 -0.84 -11.12 -20.45
N VAL A 659 -0.80 -12.34 -19.96
CA VAL A 659 -1.95 -13.25 -19.91
C VAL A 659 -2.21 -13.65 -18.49
N LYS A 660 -3.42 -13.42 -18.00
CA LYS A 660 -3.91 -13.85 -16.69
C LYS A 660 -4.60 -15.20 -16.82
N LEU A 661 -4.15 -16.19 -16.08
CA LEU A 661 -4.74 -17.52 -16.05
C LEU A 661 -6.11 -17.49 -15.35
N ASN A 662 -7.12 -18.15 -15.91
CA ASN A 662 -8.49 -18.07 -15.40
C ASN A 662 -8.67 -18.71 -14.02
N GLU A 663 -8.03 -19.86 -13.78
CA GLU A 663 -8.20 -20.62 -12.54
C GLU A 663 -7.30 -20.11 -11.41
N LEU A 664 -6.07 -19.75 -11.73
CA LEU A 664 -5.05 -19.37 -10.76
C LEU A 664 -4.94 -17.86 -10.56
N LEU A 665 -5.51 -17.05 -11.46
CA LEU A 665 -5.39 -15.59 -11.51
C LEU A 665 -3.92 -15.12 -11.47
N ILE A 666 -3.03 -15.87 -12.09
CA ILE A 666 -1.59 -15.58 -12.20
C ILE A 666 -1.31 -15.00 -13.58
N ASP A 667 -0.56 -13.90 -13.59
CA ASP A 667 -0.13 -13.26 -14.82
C ASP A 667 1.22 -13.80 -15.31
N GLY A 668 1.36 -13.98 -16.62
CA GLY A 668 2.63 -14.32 -17.26
C GLY A 668 2.78 -13.63 -18.60
N LEU A 669 4.00 -13.57 -19.11
CA LEU A 669 4.37 -12.86 -20.33
C LEU A 669 4.45 -13.83 -21.52
N VAL A 670 3.71 -13.53 -22.57
CA VAL A 670 3.96 -14.04 -23.93
C VAL A 670 4.80 -13.00 -24.67
N HIS A 671 6.09 -13.23 -24.79
CA HIS A 671 6.99 -12.29 -25.45
C HIS A 671 6.69 -12.20 -26.94
N ILE A 672 6.78 -10.99 -27.52
CA ILE A 672 6.45 -10.74 -28.94
C ILE A 672 7.21 -11.64 -29.91
N SER A 673 8.44 -12.04 -29.57
CA SER A 673 9.26 -12.96 -30.40
C SER A 673 8.74 -14.39 -30.40
N THR A 674 7.82 -14.77 -29.52
CA THR A 674 7.19 -16.11 -29.48
C THR A 674 5.84 -16.15 -30.19
N LEU A 675 5.36 -15.00 -30.67
CA LEU A 675 4.19 -14.92 -31.53
C LEU A 675 4.55 -15.41 -32.95
N ASP A 676 3.58 -16.09 -33.58
CA ASP A 676 3.79 -16.67 -34.92
C ASP A 676 4.28 -15.64 -35.93
N ASN A 677 5.17 -16.08 -36.83
CA ASN A 677 5.90 -15.35 -37.86
C ASN A 677 5.23 -14.08 -38.39
N GLY A 678 5.59 -12.94 -37.85
CA GLY A 678 5.13 -11.64 -38.30
C GLY A 678 5.74 -10.50 -37.49
N TYR A 679 5.83 -9.34 -38.12
CA TYR A 679 6.14 -8.13 -37.41
C TYR A 679 4.83 -7.63 -36.77
N TYR A 680 4.87 -7.29 -35.49
CA TYR A 680 3.72 -6.77 -34.75
C TYR A 680 3.94 -5.30 -34.38
N HIS A 681 2.94 -4.50 -34.66
CA HIS A 681 2.91 -3.08 -34.27
C HIS A 681 2.01 -2.92 -33.05
N PHE A 682 2.49 -2.20 -32.04
CA PHE A 682 1.72 -1.88 -30.85
C PHE A 682 0.93 -0.58 -31.06
N ASP A 683 -0.38 -0.68 -30.98
CA ASP A 683 -1.33 0.44 -31.01
C ASP A 683 -1.69 0.75 -29.54
N SER A 684 -1.01 1.76 -28.96
CA SER A 684 -1.19 2.16 -27.56
C SER A 684 -2.58 2.66 -27.25
N ASP A 685 -3.22 3.36 -28.19
CA ASP A 685 -4.54 3.98 -28.01
C ASP A 685 -5.64 2.92 -27.93
N ARG A 686 -5.44 1.81 -28.64
CA ARG A 686 -6.38 0.71 -28.71
C ARG A 686 -5.95 -0.52 -27.90
N GLN A 687 -4.84 -0.43 -27.17
CA GLN A 687 -4.30 -1.52 -26.34
C GLN A 687 -4.28 -2.87 -27.09
N ARG A 688 -3.63 -2.89 -28.30
CA ARG A 688 -3.57 -4.09 -29.13
C ARG A 688 -2.24 -4.23 -29.88
N LEU A 689 -1.86 -5.49 -30.15
CA LEU A 689 -0.82 -5.82 -31.12
C LEU A 689 -1.46 -6.17 -32.45
N VAL A 690 -0.98 -5.56 -33.54
CA VAL A 690 -1.45 -5.79 -34.90
C VAL A 690 -0.31 -6.36 -35.72
N GLY A 691 -0.48 -7.59 -36.20
CA GLY A 691 0.49 -8.25 -37.09
C GLY A 691 0.29 -7.86 -38.55
N GLU A 692 1.38 -7.85 -39.32
CA GLU A 692 1.35 -7.66 -40.80
C GLU A 692 0.48 -8.71 -41.51
N ASN A 693 0.34 -9.89 -40.93
CA ASN A 693 -0.52 -10.98 -41.40
C ASN A 693 -2.02 -10.77 -41.10
N GLY A 694 -2.41 -9.63 -40.53
CA GLY A 694 -3.79 -9.31 -40.12
C GLY A 694 -4.25 -9.98 -38.83
N VAL A 695 -3.36 -10.70 -38.13
CA VAL A 695 -3.66 -11.23 -36.78
C VAL A 695 -3.63 -10.09 -35.77
N MET A 696 -4.61 -10.05 -34.90
CA MET A 696 -4.75 -9.04 -33.87
C MET A 696 -4.90 -9.69 -32.50
N TYR A 697 -4.15 -9.18 -31.52
CA TYR A 697 -4.31 -9.54 -30.10
C TYR A 697 -4.75 -8.30 -29.34
N ARG A 698 -5.86 -8.40 -28.64
CA ARG A 698 -6.47 -7.30 -27.89
C ARG A 698 -6.50 -7.62 -26.42
N LEU A 699 -6.51 -6.60 -25.63
CA LEU A 699 -6.83 -6.70 -24.21
C LEU A 699 -8.21 -7.37 -24.05
N GLY A 700 -8.35 -8.35 -23.13
CA GLY A 700 -9.59 -9.12 -22.93
C GLY A 700 -9.80 -10.31 -23.85
N ASP A 701 -8.97 -10.53 -24.88
CA ASP A 701 -9.09 -11.71 -25.72
C ASP A 701 -8.77 -13.01 -24.94
N PRO A 702 -9.64 -14.03 -25.00
CA PRO A 702 -9.36 -15.33 -24.42
C PRO A 702 -8.28 -16.04 -25.24
N VAL A 703 -7.32 -16.61 -24.54
CA VAL A 703 -6.17 -17.32 -25.14
C VAL A 703 -5.87 -18.59 -24.37
N ARG A 704 -5.17 -19.50 -25.03
CA ARG A 704 -4.64 -20.71 -24.39
C ARG A 704 -3.12 -20.63 -24.41
N VAL A 705 -2.51 -20.80 -23.24
CA VAL A 705 -1.06 -20.63 -23.07
C VAL A 705 -0.43 -21.86 -22.44
N LYS A 706 0.83 -22.10 -22.78
CA LYS A 706 1.68 -23.08 -22.14
C LYS A 706 2.76 -22.38 -21.35
N VAL A 707 3.02 -22.84 -20.13
CA VAL A 707 4.12 -22.37 -19.30
C VAL A 707 5.43 -22.92 -19.87
N ILE A 708 6.38 -22.04 -20.24
CA ILE A 708 7.66 -22.43 -20.83
C ILE A 708 8.85 -22.16 -19.92
N GLY A 709 8.70 -21.27 -18.96
CA GLY A 709 9.76 -20.93 -18.02
C GLY A 709 9.28 -20.09 -16.86
N VAL A 710 10.00 -20.18 -15.76
CA VAL A 710 9.78 -19.36 -14.57
C VAL A 710 11.13 -18.86 -14.07
N ASN A 711 11.25 -17.57 -13.87
CA ASN A 711 12.42 -16.92 -13.32
C ASN A 711 12.06 -16.32 -11.95
N LEU A 712 12.51 -16.94 -10.86
CA LEU A 712 12.27 -16.49 -9.49
C LEU A 712 12.94 -15.16 -9.19
N ASP A 713 14.12 -14.93 -9.71
CA ASP A 713 14.91 -13.73 -9.44
C ASP A 713 14.26 -12.47 -10.04
N ASP A 714 13.76 -12.61 -11.28
CA ASP A 714 13.03 -11.56 -11.97
C ASP A 714 11.53 -11.53 -11.65
N LYS A 715 11.02 -12.51 -10.88
CA LYS A 715 9.61 -12.72 -10.58
C LYS A 715 8.75 -12.75 -11.85
N LYS A 716 9.19 -13.57 -12.84
CA LYS A 716 8.58 -13.65 -14.17
C LYS A 716 8.19 -15.08 -14.53
N ILE A 717 7.05 -15.17 -15.19
CA ILE A 717 6.52 -16.40 -15.76
C ILE A 717 6.41 -16.19 -17.27
N ASP A 718 7.08 -17.03 -18.03
CA ASP A 718 7.07 -16.98 -19.49
C ASP A 718 6.07 -17.98 -20.05
N PHE A 719 5.20 -17.47 -20.90
CA PHE A 719 4.19 -18.24 -21.61
C PHE A 719 4.44 -18.26 -23.10
N VAL A 720 3.88 -19.25 -23.78
CA VAL A 720 3.75 -19.30 -25.24
C VAL A 720 2.28 -19.56 -25.60
N LEU A 721 1.78 -18.86 -26.62
CA LEU A 721 0.46 -19.09 -27.12
C LEU A 721 0.37 -20.49 -27.75
N MET A 722 -0.61 -21.26 -27.34
CA MET A 722 -1.01 -22.46 -28.05
C MET A 722 -1.90 -22.03 -29.20
N THR A 723 -1.45 -22.26 -30.44
CA THR A 723 -2.09 -21.80 -31.68
C THR A 723 -3.57 -22.21 -31.68
N SER A 724 -4.46 -21.31 -31.32
CA SER A 724 -5.88 -21.50 -31.51
C SER A 724 -6.30 -20.77 -32.79
N LEU A 725 -6.70 -21.55 -33.73
CA LEU A 725 -7.39 -21.18 -34.93
C LEU A 725 -8.51 -20.14 -34.69
N ARG A 726 -8.22 -18.86 -34.65
CA ARG A 726 -9.14 -17.84 -35.05
C ARG A 726 -8.81 -17.46 -36.50
N LYS A 727 -9.31 -18.27 -37.43
CA LYS A 727 -9.51 -17.79 -38.81
C LYS A 727 -10.32 -16.51 -38.73
N ALA A 728 -9.76 -15.45 -39.30
CA ALA A 728 -10.42 -14.16 -39.48
C ALA A 728 -11.89 -14.37 -39.85
N ARG A 729 -12.79 -13.83 -39.04
CA ARG A 729 -14.14 -13.53 -39.53
C ARG A 729 -14.01 -12.36 -40.47
N GLY A 730 -13.70 -12.68 -41.73
CA GLY A 730 -13.91 -11.78 -42.83
C GLY A 730 -15.40 -11.51 -42.99
N GLU A 731 -15.78 -10.26 -42.97
CA GLU A 731 -17.04 -9.80 -43.50
C GLU A 731 -17.15 -10.19 -44.96
N GLY A 732 -18.15 -10.95 -45.28
CA GLY A 732 -18.39 -11.31 -46.69
C GLY A 732 -19.58 -12.24 -46.90
N LYS A 733 -20.75 -11.62 -47.06
CA LYS A 733 -21.88 -12.05 -47.91
C LYS A 733 -22.41 -13.48 -47.83
N THR A 734 -23.63 -13.56 -47.31
CA THR A 734 -24.79 -14.39 -47.76
C THR A 734 -24.53 -15.78 -48.33
N ALA A 735 -24.83 -16.81 -47.55
CA ALA A 735 -25.45 -18.04 -48.04
C ALA A 735 -26.29 -18.67 -46.94
N LYS A 736 -27.62 -18.61 -47.14
CA LYS A 736 -28.57 -19.42 -46.42
C LYS A 736 -28.28 -20.89 -46.71
N LYS A 737 -27.97 -21.70 -45.67
CA LYS A 737 -28.26 -23.13 -45.66
C LYS A 737 -28.47 -23.61 -44.23
N LYS A 738 -29.60 -24.33 -44.07
CA LYS A 738 -30.16 -24.97 -42.92
C LYS A 738 -29.09 -25.65 -42.02
N ALA A 739 -29.00 -25.25 -40.79
CA ALA A 739 -28.35 -26.01 -39.72
C ALA A 739 -29.42 -26.52 -38.77
N LYS A 740 -29.43 -27.81 -38.55
CA LYS A 740 -30.19 -28.50 -37.52
C LYS A 740 -29.73 -28.05 -36.15
N GLU A 741 -30.67 -27.80 -35.27
CA GLU A 741 -30.48 -27.60 -33.85
C GLU A 741 -29.89 -28.83 -33.20
N GLU A 742 -28.69 -28.72 -32.63
CA GLU A 742 -28.22 -29.58 -31.55
C GLU A 742 -28.12 -28.75 -30.27
N LYS A 743 -28.97 -29.08 -29.31
CA LYS A 743 -28.98 -28.48 -27.97
C LYS A 743 -27.76 -28.98 -27.17
N PRO A 744 -27.09 -28.14 -26.42
CA PRO A 744 -26.04 -28.60 -25.50
C PRO A 744 -26.70 -29.32 -24.31
N VAL A 745 -26.25 -30.54 -24.08
CA VAL A 745 -26.63 -31.37 -22.93
C VAL A 745 -25.75 -30.96 -21.74
N PHE A 746 -26.32 -30.25 -20.80
CA PHE A 746 -25.74 -30.10 -19.47
C PHE A 746 -25.79 -31.46 -18.75
N LYS A 747 -24.61 -32.03 -18.46
CA LYS A 747 -24.51 -33.19 -17.54
C LYS A 747 -24.37 -32.64 -16.10
N GLU A 748 -25.47 -32.77 -15.35
CA GLU A 748 -25.43 -32.68 -13.89
C GLU A 748 -24.54 -33.79 -13.31
N VAL A 749 -23.52 -33.39 -12.59
CA VAL A 749 -22.69 -34.30 -11.78
C VAL A 749 -23.42 -34.54 -10.46
N LYS A 750 -24.13 -35.67 -10.37
CA LYS A 750 -24.70 -36.16 -9.10
C LYS A 750 -23.56 -36.73 -8.23
N ILE A 751 -23.30 -36.08 -7.11
CA ILE A 751 -22.46 -36.60 -6.04
C ILE A 751 -23.20 -37.84 -5.41
N LYS A 752 -22.63 -39.02 -5.58
CA LYS A 752 -23.09 -40.23 -4.89
C LYS A 752 -22.51 -40.26 -3.47
N ASN A 753 -23.39 -40.12 -2.49
CA ASN A 753 -23.11 -40.42 -1.10
C ASN A 753 -22.73 -41.91 -0.96
N ALA A 754 -21.51 -42.19 -0.54
CA ALA A 754 -21.07 -43.51 -0.15
C ALA A 754 -21.54 -43.81 1.29
N ARG A 755 -22.53 -44.69 1.40
CA ARG A 755 -22.98 -45.25 2.66
C ARG A 755 -21.89 -46.13 3.28
N THR A 756 -21.50 -45.80 4.49
CA THR A 756 -20.69 -46.60 5.41
C THR A 756 -21.38 -47.94 5.69
N LYS A 757 -20.75 -49.03 5.30
CA LYS A 757 -21.12 -50.39 5.82
C LYS A 757 -20.29 -50.67 7.08
N SER A 758 -21.00 -50.81 8.18
CA SER A 758 -20.50 -51.36 9.43
C SER A 758 -20.10 -52.84 9.22
N ILE A 759 -18.90 -53.20 9.62
CA ILE A 759 -18.50 -54.57 9.85
C ILE A 759 -18.13 -54.72 11.32
N ASN A 760 -19.02 -55.39 12.04
CA ASN A 760 -18.75 -56.01 13.34
C ASN A 760 -17.78 -57.18 13.15
N LYS A 761 -16.69 -57.26 13.91
CA LYS A 761 -16.09 -58.54 14.35
C LYS A 761 -15.31 -58.40 15.65
N LYS A 762 -15.93 -58.96 16.67
CA LYS A 762 -15.43 -59.78 17.80
C LYS A 762 -13.96 -59.71 18.21
N SER A 763 -13.86 -59.31 19.45
CA SER A 763 -13.03 -59.82 20.56
C SER A 763 -11.94 -60.85 20.30
N SER A 764 -10.73 -60.57 20.78
CA SER A 764 -10.01 -61.54 21.64
C SER A 764 -8.97 -60.81 22.52
N LYS A 765 -8.95 -61.25 23.76
CA LYS A 765 -8.06 -60.91 24.85
C LYS A 765 -6.63 -61.36 24.57
N SER A 766 -5.63 -60.62 25.00
CA SER A 766 -4.47 -61.11 25.74
C SER A 766 -3.54 -59.97 26.10
N LYS A 767 -3.35 -59.77 27.38
CA LYS A 767 -2.21 -59.56 28.24
C LYS A 767 -0.85 -59.38 27.56
N TYR A 768 -0.23 -58.20 27.72
CA TYR A 768 0.84 -57.93 28.71
C TYR A 768 1.04 -56.41 28.74
#